data_962faf1b4a9bbaac9cc9275981951bc0
#
_entry.id   962faf1b4a9bbaac9cc9275981951bc0
#
_cell.length_a   1.000
_cell.length_b   1.000
_cell.length_c   1.000
_cell.angle_alpha   90.00
_cell.angle_beta   90.00
_cell.angle_gamma   90.00
#
_symmetry.space_group_name_H-M   'P 1'
#
loop_
_entity.id
_entity.type
_entity.pdbx_description
1 polymer ?
#
loop_
_entity_poly.entity_id
_entity_poly.type
_entity_poly.pdbx_seq_one_letter_code
_entity_poly.pdbx_strand_id
1 'polypeptide(L)'
;MKQRKETPKSSDLPIYLFKQGNNQEAYRYFGAHLCEENGEAGAVFRVWAPHAKAVSIVGDFNSWTPGEHPMEKVTDGIWERFVPGIKQFDVYKYCITTPADELVYKADPYAFHTETRPSNGSKVYDIEGYTWGDAAWVSDEEKRDVINSPMSIYELQAGSWKMKDPENGVPYNYAELADELIPYIKEMGYTHVELLPITEYPFDGSWGYQVTGYFAPSSRYGKPKDFIAFVDKLHQAGIGVILDWVPAHFPKDGYGLYMFDGAPCYEDPNPRRGEHKEWGTMVFNYGMKEVESFLISSAMFWVERYHVDGLRVDAVASMLYLDYNRKDGEWEQNVNGGKENLEAIAFLQKLNTAILGRYPHKMMIAEESTAWPLVTKPASDGGLGFNFKWNMGWMNDMLSYMKTDPLFRAGNHGKVTFSFFYAFSENFVLPISHDEVVHGKCSLLNKMPGDYEEKFSNLRTFFGYMMAHPGKKLLFMGQDFGQFIEWDEKKPLDWMLLGYDKHRELQSYVRDLNHFYRDTPALWQVDYSWEGFQWIVPDDSKQSVIAFLRRDAAGKMVLVVCNFNPVLRKEYQMGVPNPGSYKEILNSDDKKYGGAGVTNGTVKAKKGPMHGFDQHISLTLPPLSTLYLSVPAARKPRAAKAEDKAAEKPAKPAAKKTAKTTAKTAAPAADAGTEAAPKRRGRPPKAKTTV
;
A
#
# COMPACT_ATOMS: atom_id res chain seq x y z
N MET A 1 -27.04 31.29 -15.93
CA MET A 1 -25.84 31.51 -16.81
C MET A 1 -24.65 31.50 -15.91
N LYS A 2 -23.93 30.36 -15.83
CA LYS A 2 -22.61 30.28 -15.19
C LYS A 2 -21.59 30.90 -16.13
N GLN A 3 -20.89 31.94 -15.67
CA GLN A 3 -19.75 32.50 -16.40
C GLN A 3 -18.76 31.38 -16.70
N ARG A 4 -18.61 31.01 -17.97
CA ARG A 4 -17.47 30.22 -18.43
C ARG A 4 -16.22 31.03 -18.14
N LYS A 5 -15.26 30.42 -17.38
CA LYS A 5 -13.97 31.05 -17.15
C LYS A 5 -13.23 31.13 -18.48
N GLU A 6 -12.87 32.34 -18.88
CA GLU A 6 -11.89 32.53 -19.96
C GLU A 6 -10.63 31.76 -19.62
N THR A 7 -10.11 31.01 -20.59
CA THR A 7 -8.81 30.36 -20.45
C THR A 7 -7.76 31.45 -20.25
N PRO A 8 -6.91 31.39 -19.21
CA PRO A 8 -5.82 32.35 -19.09
C PRO A 8 -4.95 32.22 -20.35
N LYS A 9 -4.72 33.31 -21.07
CA LYS A 9 -3.60 33.41 -22.03
C LYS A 9 -2.39 32.89 -21.32
N SER A 10 -1.58 32.01 -21.95
CA SER A 10 -0.49 31.24 -21.37
C SER A 10 0.22 32.04 -20.29
N SER A 11 -0.09 31.78 -19.00
CA SER A 11 0.72 32.34 -17.95
C SER A 11 2.04 31.56 -17.98
N ASP A 12 3.18 32.24 -18.01
CA ASP A 12 4.50 31.59 -18.01
C ASP A 12 4.71 30.68 -16.80
N LEU A 13 3.88 30.81 -15.77
CA LEU A 13 3.99 30.09 -14.51
C LEU A 13 3.84 28.56 -14.62
N PRO A 14 2.80 28.00 -15.27
CA PRO A 14 2.69 26.54 -15.43
C PRO A 14 3.87 25.94 -16.18
N ILE A 15 4.35 26.63 -17.20
CA ILE A 15 5.51 26.22 -18.00
C ILE A 15 6.79 26.27 -17.16
N TYR A 16 6.99 27.40 -16.44
CA TYR A 16 8.14 27.55 -15.55
C TYR A 16 8.19 26.46 -14.49
N LEU A 17 7.07 26.21 -13.81
CA LEU A 17 6.98 25.17 -12.79
C LEU A 17 7.21 23.77 -13.38
N PHE A 18 6.70 23.49 -14.59
CA PHE A 18 6.90 22.23 -15.29
C PHE A 18 8.39 21.99 -15.57
N LYS A 19 9.08 22.97 -16.11
CA LYS A 19 10.52 22.91 -16.40
C LYS A 19 11.41 22.84 -15.15
N GLN A 20 10.86 23.20 -13.97
CA GLN A 20 11.56 23.08 -12.68
C GLN A 20 11.21 21.78 -11.93
N GLY A 21 10.36 20.91 -12.50
CA GLY A 21 9.88 19.71 -11.82
C GLY A 21 8.86 20.00 -10.71
N ASN A 22 8.30 21.21 -10.66
CA ASN A 22 7.45 21.68 -9.55
C ASN A 22 5.97 21.86 -9.93
N ASN A 23 5.59 21.57 -11.17
CA ASN A 23 4.19 21.59 -11.56
C ASN A 23 3.49 20.29 -11.14
N GLN A 24 2.92 20.30 -9.94
CA GLN A 24 2.20 19.15 -9.37
C GLN A 24 0.79 18.95 -9.99
N GLU A 25 0.33 19.92 -10.77
CA GLU A 25 -0.99 19.91 -11.44
C GLU A 25 -0.83 20.16 -12.96
N ALA A 26 0.24 19.61 -13.55
CA ALA A 26 0.55 19.80 -14.98
C ALA A 26 -0.60 19.37 -15.90
N TYR A 27 -1.44 18.42 -15.46
CA TYR A 27 -2.66 17.98 -16.16
C TYR A 27 -3.69 19.09 -16.36
N ARG A 28 -3.63 20.20 -15.62
CA ARG A 28 -4.49 21.39 -15.82
C ARG A 28 -4.04 22.25 -17.00
N TYR A 29 -2.79 22.09 -17.41
CA TYR A 29 -2.19 22.86 -18.49
C TYR A 29 -2.02 22.01 -19.76
N PHE A 30 -1.37 20.83 -19.65
CA PHE A 30 -1.15 19.92 -20.76
C PHE A 30 -2.40 19.07 -21.06
N GLY A 31 -2.46 18.55 -22.29
CA GLY A 31 -3.59 17.76 -22.77
C GLY A 31 -4.57 18.59 -23.60
N ALA A 32 -5.76 18.03 -23.82
CA ALA A 32 -6.84 18.67 -24.54
C ALA A 32 -7.91 19.20 -23.56
N HIS A 33 -8.16 20.50 -23.58
CA HIS A 33 -9.12 21.16 -22.69
C HIS A 33 -10.19 21.92 -23.49
N LEU A 34 -11.46 21.54 -23.26
CA LEU A 34 -12.60 22.25 -23.84
C LEU A 34 -12.69 23.68 -23.31
N CYS A 35 -12.71 24.65 -24.21
CA CYS A 35 -12.78 26.08 -23.88
C CYS A 35 -13.45 26.87 -24.97
N GLU A 36 -13.57 28.19 -24.76
CA GLU A 36 -14.03 29.15 -25.75
C GLU A 36 -12.90 30.16 -25.98
N GLU A 37 -12.52 30.38 -27.24
CA GLU A 37 -11.53 31.37 -27.64
C GLU A 37 -12.14 32.28 -28.74
N ASN A 38 -12.02 33.57 -28.58
CA ASN A 38 -12.57 34.59 -29.50
C ASN A 38 -14.08 34.40 -29.86
N GLY A 39 -14.89 33.82 -28.92
CA GLY A 39 -16.29 33.55 -29.11
C GLY A 39 -16.60 32.23 -29.83
N GLU A 40 -15.61 31.42 -30.15
CA GLU A 40 -15.76 30.10 -30.75
C GLU A 40 -15.47 29.01 -29.72
N ALA A 41 -16.41 28.05 -29.58
CA ALA A 41 -16.22 26.88 -28.74
C ALA A 41 -15.31 25.87 -29.44
N GLY A 42 -14.41 25.25 -28.68
CA GLY A 42 -13.45 24.28 -29.20
C GLY A 42 -12.62 23.66 -28.08
N ALA A 43 -11.39 23.27 -28.40
CA ALA A 43 -10.44 22.80 -27.41
C ALA A 43 -9.04 23.36 -27.66
N VAL A 44 -8.34 23.66 -26.59
CA VAL A 44 -6.89 23.94 -26.63
C VAL A 44 -6.14 22.64 -26.36
N PHE A 45 -5.14 22.37 -27.20
CA PHE A 45 -4.26 21.21 -27.11
C PHE A 45 -2.87 21.69 -26.74
N ARG A 46 -2.22 21.04 -25.77
CA ARG A 46 -0.86 21.34 -25.35
C ARG A 46 -0.08 20.06 -25.12
N VAL A 47 1.12 19.99 -25.70
CA VAL A 47 1.98 18.83 -25.58
C VAL A 47 3.44 19.22 -25.42
N TRP A 48 4.18 18.41 -24.67
CA TRP A 48 5.61 18.50 -24.54
C TRP A 48 6.30 17.53 -25.49
N ALA A 49 7.02 18.04 -26.48
CA ALA A 49 7.75 17.30 -27.51
C ALA A 49 9.03 18.10 -27.87
N PRO A 50 10.10 17.99 -27.04
CA PRO A 50 11.25 18.88 -27.09
C PRO A 50 12.10 18.76 -28.35
N HIS A 51 12.15 17.56 -28.95
CA HIS A 51 12.99 17.30 -30.13
C HIS A 51 12.20 17.40 -31.44
N ALA A 52 10.87 17.56 -31.40
CA ALA A 52 10.01 17.63 -32.58
C ALA A 52 10.37 18.82 -33.46
N LYS A 53 10.42 18.60 -34.78
CA LYS A 53 10.50 19.66 -35.80
C LYS A 53 9.18 20.37 -35.99
N ALA A 54 8.08 19.63 -35.97
CA ALA A 54 6.71 20.13 -36.06
C ALA A 54 5.75 19.17 -35.34
N VAL A 55 4.64 19.71 -34.86
CA VAL A 55 3.55 18.95 -34.27
C VAL A 55 2.25 19.41 -34.90
N SER A 56 1.35 18.50 -35.22
CA SER A 56 -0.02 18.79 -35.65
C SER A 56 -1.00 17.87 -34.94
N ILE A 57 -2.27 18.29 -34.85
CA ILE A 57 -3.34 17.49 -34.26
C ILE A 57 -4.07 16.81 -35.40
N VAL A 58 -4.29 15.51 -35.27
CA VAL A 58 -5.07 14.69 -36.21
C VAL A 58 -6.18 13.98 -35.49
N GLY A 59 -7.32 13.81 -36.14
CA GLY A 59 -8.48 13.15 -35.57
C GLY A 59 -9.63 13.02 -36.62
N ASP A 60 -10.77 12.54 -36.16
CA ASP A 60 -11.95 12.38 -37.05
C ASP A 60 -12.41 13.72 -37.63
N PHE A 61 -12.22 14.82 -36.90
CA PHE A 61 -12.61 16.17 -37.30
C PHE A 61 -11.81 16.74 -38.48
N ASN A 62 -10.68 16.15 -38.83
CA ASN A 62 -9.88 16.52 -40.02
C ASN A 62 -9.44 15.31 -40.85
N SER A 63 -10.23 14.21 -40.79
CA SER A 63 -9.96 12.97 -41.53
C SER A 63 -8.54 12.46 -41.34
N TRP A 64 -7.96 12.67 -40.17
CA TRP A 64 -6.60 12.25 -39.78
C TRP A 64 -5.50 12.84 -40.70
N THR A 65 -5.71 14.03 -41.24
CA THR A 65 -4.80 14.68 -42.22
C THR A 65 -3.65 15.38 -41.50
N PRO A 66 -2.38 14.94 -41.65
CA PRO A 66 -1.23 15.60 -41.05
C PRO A 66 -1.08 17.06 -41.52
N GLY A 67 -0.74 17.96 -40.60
CA GLY A 67 -0.42 19.35 -40.90
C GLY A 67 -1.67 20.25 -41.14
N GLU A 68 -2.89 19.76 -41.10
CA GLU A 68 -4.10 20.59 -41.22
C GLU A 68 -4.32 21.48 -39.99
N HIS A 69 -4.03 20.95 -38.81
CA HIS A 69 -4.02 21.72 -37.57
C HIS A 69 -2.60 21.78 -36.96
N PRO A 70 -1.70 22.61 -37.55
CA PRO A 70 -0.33 22.74 -37.05
C PRO A 70 -0.34 23.43 -35.69
N MET A 71 0.46 22.92 -34.75
CA MET A 71 0.66 23.54 -33.45
C MET A 71 1.78 24.58 -33.49
N GLU A 72 1.63 25.61 -32.68
CA GLU A 72 2.65 26.65 -32.51
C GLU A 72 3.58 26.31 -31.33
N LYS A 73 4.86 26.57 -31.51
CA LYS A 73 5.85 26.39 -30.44
C LYS A 73 5.80 27.57 -29.49
N VAL A 74 5.19 27.38 -28.31
CA VAL A 74 5.05 28.44 -27.30
C VAL A 74 6.40 28.75 -26.63
N THR A 75 7.19 27.71 -26.38
CA THR A 75 8.55 27.78 -25.84
C THR A 75 9.28 26.50 -26.22
N ASP A 76 10.58 26.38 -25.88
CA ASP A 76 11.32 25.15 -26.17
C ASP A 76 10.61 23.90 -25.62
N GLY A 77 10.26 23.01 -26.55
CA GLY A 77 9.65 21.73 -26.30
C GLY A 77 8.15 21.75 -26.02
N ILE A 78 7.49 22.90 -25.92
CA ILE A 78 6.05 22.98 -25.66
C ILE A 78 5.32 23.55 -26.87
N TRP A 79 4.29 22.81 -27.29
CA TRP A 79 3.45 23.09 -28.44
C TRP A 79 2.01 23.32 -28.02
N GLU A 80 1.34 24.30 -28.64
CA GLU A 80 -0.04 24.69 -28.32
C GLU A 80 -0.83 24.96 -29.62
N ARG A 81 -2.11 24.60 -29.60
CA ARG A 81 -3.07 24.97 -30.64
C ARG A 81 -4.49 24.96 -30.10
N PHE A 82 -5.24 26.04 -30.36
CA PHE A 82 -6.69 26.01 -30.24
C PHE A 82 -7.32 25.50 -31.54
N VAL A 83 -8.25 24.56 -31.46
CA VAL A 83 -9.01 24.04 -32.59
C VAL A 83 -10.49 24.30 -32.35
N PRO A 84 -11.15 25.14 -33.16
CA PRO A 84 -12.58 25.40 -33.03
C PRO A 84 -13.41 24.19 -33.42
N GLY A 85 -14.64 24.09 -32.89
CA GLY A 85 -15.60 23.05 -33.24
C GLY A 85 -15.37 21.69 -32.56
N ILE A 86 -14.25 21.50 -31.86
CA ILE A 86 -13.94 20.27 -31.10
C ILE A 86 -14.96 20.07 -29.98
N LYS A 87 -15.38 18.83 -29.78
CA LYS A 87 -16.39 18.42 -28.81
C LYS A 87 -15.86 17.30 -27.91
N GLN A 88 -16.56 17.12 -26.80
CA GLN A 88 -16.32 15.95 -25.95
C GLN A 88 -16.50 14.64 -26.74
N PHE A 89 -15.57 13.71 -26.55
CA PHE A 89 -15.41 12.43 -27.22
C PHE A 89 -14.81 12.48 -28.62
N ASP A 90 -14.47 13.64 -29.18
CA ASP A 90 -13.68 13.68 -30.41
C ASP A 90 -12.37 12.96 -30.21
N VAL A 91 -12.05 12.05 -31.14
CA VAL A 91 -10.85 11.23 -31.09
C VAL A 91 -9.70 11.97 -31.78
N TYR A 92 -8.52 11.94 -31.16
CA TYR A 92 -7.34 12.60 -31.68
C TYR A 92 -6.03 11.91 -31.33
N LYS A 93 -4.98 12.28 -32.05
CA LYS A 93 -3.57 12.04 -31.73
C LYS A 93 -2.73 13.26 -32.08
N TYR A 94 -1.54 13.32 -31.53
CA TYR A 94 -0.50 14.21 -32.06
C TYR A 94 0.25 13.51 -33.19
N CYS A 95 0.32 14.18 -34.35
CA CYS A 95 1.18 13.79 -35.46
C CYS A 95 2.46 14.64 -35.35
N ILE A 96 3.57 13.97 -35.05
CA ILE A 96 4.85 14.62 -34.73
C ILE A 96 5.83 14.35 -35.86
N THR A 97 6.44 15.41 -36.40
CA THR A 97 7.60 15.29 -37.30
C THR A 97 8.86 15.17 -36.46
N THR A 98 9.48 14.00 -36.50
CA THR A 98 10.68 13.69 -35.71
C THR A 98 11.93 14.45 -36.21
N PRO A 99 13.05 14.44 -35.45
CA PRO A 99 14.34 14.96 -35.97
C PRO A 99 14.83 14.29 -37.23
N ALA A 100 14.39 13.05 -37.53
CA ALA A 100 14.73 12.31 -38.74
C ALA A 100 13.75 12.55 -39.90
N ASP A 101 12.83 13.52 -39.82
CA ASP A 101 11.78 13.83 -40.77
C ASP A 101 10.73 12.71 -40.97
N GLU A 102 10.62 11.80 -39.98
CA GLU A 102 9.59 10.78 -39.94
C GLU A 102 8.33 11.31 -39.24
N LEU A 103 7.16 10.79 -39.67
CA LEU A 103 5.90 11.10 -38.98
C LEU A 103 5.57 9.98 -37.98
N VAL A 104 5.37 10.34 -36.72
CA VAL A 104 4.88 9.42 -35.65
C VAL A 104 3.55 9.93 -35.14
N TYR A 105 2.66 8.99 -34.78
CA TYR A 105 1.32 9.29 -34.27
C TYR A 105 1.24 8.87 -32.81
N LYS A 106 1.12 9.84 -31.91
CA LYS A 106 1.20 9.65 -30.47
C LYS A 106 -0.14 9.95 -29.78
N ALA A 107 -0.53 9.08 -28.85
CA ALA A 107 -1.59 9.41 -27.92
C ALA A 107 -1.15 10.57 -27.02
N ASP A 108 -2.09 11.31 -26.50
CA ASP A 108 -1.80 12.40 -25.57
C ASP A 108 -1.41 11.84 -24.20
N PRO A 109 -0.21 12.14 -23.70
CA PRO A 109 0.25 11.69 -22.38
C PRO A 109 -0.63 12.15 -21.20
N TYR A 110 -1.37 13.26 -21.38
CA TYR A 110 -2.27 13.85 -20.38
C TYR A 110 -3.75 13.63 -20.68
N ALA A 111 -4.11 12.74 -21.61
CA ALA A 111 -5.50 12.45 -21.92
C ALA A 111 -6.26 11.91 -20.70
N PHE A 112 -7.45 12.46 -20.45
CA PHE A 112 -8.35 11.98 -19.39
C PHE A 112 -9.20 10.79 -19.82
N HIS A 113 -9.28 10.52 -21.13
CA HIS A 113 -10.02 9.41 -21.69
C HIS A 113 -9.38 8.92 -22.99
N THR A 114 -9.56 7.64 -23.31
CA THR A 114 -8.98 6.99 -24.50
C THR A 114 -10.05 6.20 -25.23
N GLU A 115 -9.72 5.79 -26.45
CA GLU A 115 -10.47 4.72 -27.10
C GLU A 115 -10.23 3.40 -26.37
N THR A 116 -11.21 2.49 -26.51
CA THR A 116 -11.06 1.12 -26.04
C THR A 116 -10.33 0.32 -27.15
N ARG A 117 -9.38 -0.51 -26.73
CA ARG A 117 -8.65 -1.38 -27.66
C ARG A 117 -9.58 -2.18 -28.60
N PRO A 118 -9.14 -2.48 -29.84
CA PRO A 118 -7.79 -2.34 -30.37
C PRO A 118 -7.41 -0.92 -30.78
N SER A 119 -8.36 0.02 -30.78
CA SER A 119 -8.07 1.43 -31.00
C SER A 119 -7.24 2.02 -29.86
N ASN A 120 -6.51 3.13 -30.13
CA ASN A 120 -5.56 3.70 -29.21
C ASN A 120 -5.43 5.24 -29.35
N GLY A 121 -6.48 5.90 -29.80
CA GLY A 121 -6.59 7.35 -29.81
C GLY A 121 -6.95 7.90 -28.45
N SER A 122 -6.56 9.14 -28.20
CA SER A 122 -7.03 9.93 -27.08
C SER A 122 -8.40 10.50 -27.40
N LYS A 123 -9.25 10.70 -26.38
CA LYS A 123 -10.55 11.36 -26.51
C LYS A 123 -10.55 12.66 -25.72
N VAL A 124 -11.03 13.72 -26.34
CA VAL A 124 -11.30 14.96 -25.64
C VAL A 124 -12.36 14.71 -24.58
N TYR A 125 -12.06 14.99 -23.32
CA TYR A 125 -12.97 14.71 -22.23
C TYR A 125 -12.91 15.78 -21.12
N ASP A 126 -14.08 16.26 -20.70
CA ASP A 126 -14.20 17.14 -19.55
C ASP A 126 -14.56 16.33 -18.29
N ILE A 127 -13.64 16.26 -17.34
CA ILE A 127 -13.84 15.58 -16.05
C ILE A 127 -14.56 16.46 -15.02
N GLU A 128 -14.75 17.76 -15.31
CA GLU A 128 -15.38 18.73 -14.40
C GLU A 128 -16.90 18.51 -14.30
N GLY A 129 -17.51 19.10 -13.27
CA GLY A 129 -18.95 19.16 -13.11
C GLY A 129 -19.61 17.92 -12.52
N TYR A 130 -18.85 16.95 -12.03
CA TYR A 130 -19.39 15.90 -11.18
C TYR A 130 -19.71 16.45 -9.78
N THR A 131 -20.82 16.03 -9.21
CA THR A 131 -21.23 16.44 -7.86
C THR A 131 -20.97 15.24 -6.93
N TRP A 132 -19.95 15.35 -6.11
CA TRP A 132 -19.57 14.34 -5.14
C TRP A 132 -20.57 14.20 -4.00
N GLY A 133 -20.87 12.97 -3.61
CA GLY A 133 -21.70 12.63 -2.45
C GLY A 133 -20.90 12.21 -1.22
N ASP A 134 -19.57 12.22 -1.30
CA ASP A 134 -18.62 11.67 -0.32
C ASP A 134 -18.15 12.64 0.76
N ALA A 135 -18.76 13.82 0.90
CA ALA A 135 -18.32 14.85 1.85
C ALA A 135 -18.17 14.34 3.31
N ALA A 136 -18.99 13.39 3.73
CA ALA A 136 -18.88 12.79 5.06
C ALA A 136 -17.62 11.93 5.18
N TRP A 137 -17.30 11.15 4.16
CA TRP A 137 -16.09 10.34 4.10
C TRP A 137 -14.83 11.20 4.18
N VAL A 138 -14.72 12.22 3.33
CA VAL A 138 -13.59 13.16 3.29
C VAL A 138 -13.39 13.83 4.65
N SER A 139 -14.48 14.33 5.28
CA SER A 139 -14.39 14.95 6.61
C SER A 139 -13.92 13.98 7.71
N ASP A 140 -14.26 12.69 7.60
CA ASP A 140 -13.85 11.68 8.58
C ASP A 140 -12.41 11.22 8.30
N GLU A 141 -12.03 11.12 7.02
CA GLU A 141 -10.69 10.78 6.59
C GLU A 141 -9.66 11.83 7.05
N GLU A 142 -9.95 13.12 6.89
CA GLU A 142 -9.09 14.23 7.33
C GLU A 142 -8.74 14.18 8.83
N LYS A 143 -9.55 13.52 9.64
CA LYS A 143 -9.35 13.35 11.09
C LYS A 143 -8.72 12.02 11.47
N ARG A 144 -8.60 11.11 10.50
CA ARG A 144 -8.15 9.74 10.75
C ARG A 144 -6.63 9.68 10.87
N ASP A 145 -6.16 9.07 11.93
CA ASP A 145 -4.78 8.60 12.02
C ASP A 145 -4.66 7.26 11.27
N VAL A 146 -4.24 7.31 10.01
CA VAL A 146 -4.15 6.12 9.14
C VAL A 146 -3.18 5.07 9.69
N ILE A 147 -2.14 5.50 10.41
CA ILE A 147 -1.14 4.60 11.00
C ILE A 147 -1.75 3.77 12.13
N ASN A 148 -2.54 4.41 13.00
CA ASN A 148 -3.11 3.78 14.20
C ASN A 148 -4.61 3.43 14.04
N SER A 149 -5.08 3.28 12.79
CA SER A 149 -6.43 2.84 12.44
C SER A 149 -6.44 1.41 11.91
N PRO A 150 -7.57 0.67 12.02
CA PRO A 150 -7.68 -0.65 11.41
C PRO A 150 -7.65 -0.54 9.90
N MET A 151 -6.88 -1.42 9.25
CA MET A 151 -6.81 -1.50 7.79
C MET A 151 -6.75 -2.96 7.37
N SER A 152 -7.82 -3.43 6.73
CA SER A 152 -7.93 -4.71 6.03
C SER A 152 -8.29 -4.43 4.59
N ILE A 153 -7.38 -4.74 3.70
CA ILE A 153 -7.43 -4.39 2.27
C ILE A 153 -7.87 -5.62 1.49
N TYR A 154 -8.82 -5.42 0.57
CA TYR A 154 -9.22 -6.39 -0.44
C TYR A 154 -8.63 -5.96 -1.79
N GLU A 155 -7.57 -6.63 -2.21
CA GLU A 155 -6.93 -6.39 -3.50
C GLU A 155 -7.71 -7.10 -4.60
N LEU A 156 -8.04 -6.40 -5.70
CA LEU A 156 -8.78 -7.00 -6.80
C LEU A 156 -8.41 -6.44 -8.16
N GLN A 157 -8.55 -7.28 -9.19
CA GLN A 157 -8.53 -6.90 -10.58
C GLN A 157 -9.97 -6.73 -11.08
N ALA A 158 -10.30 -5.51 -11.54
CA ALA A 158 -11.67 -5.10 -11.84
C ALA A 158 -12.36 -5.97 -12.92
N GLY A 159 -11.59 -6.47 -13.89
CA GLY A 159 -12.13 -7.21 -15.04
C GLY A 159 -12.42 -8.69 -14.77
N SER A 160 -11.80 -9.29 -13.74
CA SER A 160 -11.86 -10.73 -13.47
C SER A 160 -12.39 -11.09 -12.09
N TRP A 161 -12.76 -10.10 -11.26
CA TRP A 161 -13.43 -10.38 -9.98
C TRP A 161 -14.78 -11.06 -10.21
N LYS A 162 -15.62 -10.46 -11.05
CA LYS A 162 -16.82 -11.02 -11.65
C LYS A 162 -16.95 -10.51 -13.08
N MET A 163 -17.64 -11.23 -13.93
CA MET A 163 -17.92 -10.84 -15.30
C MET A 163 -19.42 -10.85 -15.56
N LYS A 164 -19.87 -9.92 -16.41
CA LYS A 164 -21.26 -9.84 -16.89
C LYS A 164 -21.59 -10.99 -17.83
N ASP A 165 -20.64 -11.29 -18.71
CA ASP A 165 -20.73 -12.42 -19.65
C ASP A 165 -19.37 -13.13 -19.68
N PRO A 166 -19.20 -14.15 -18.81
CA PRO A 166 -17.95 -14.92 -18.73
C PRO A 166 -17.60 -15.68 -20.00
N GLU A 167 -18.59 -16.11 -20.78
CA GLU A 167 -18.38 -16.87 -22.03
C GLU A 167 -17.74 -16.01 -23.11
N ASN A 168 -18.09 -14.72 -23.17
CA ASN A 168 -17.56 -13.76 -24.12
C ASN A 168 -16.48 -12.83 -23.49
N GLY A 169 -16.08 -13.06 -22.24
CA GLY A 169 -15.07 -12.27 -21.55
C GLY A 169 -15.48 -10.81 -21.32
N VAL A 170 -16.77 -10.52 -21.13
CA VAL A 170 -17.29 -9.17 -20.92
C VAL A 170 -17.27 -8.84 -19.42
N PRO A 171 -16.43 -7.89 -18.98
CA PRO A 171 -16.36 -7.48 -17.59
C PRO A 171 -17.60 -6.65 -17.18
N TYR A 172 -17.77 -6.46 -15.88
CA TYR A 172 -18.66 -5.40 -15.38
C TYR A 172 -18.10 -4.02 -15.73
N ASN A 173 -19.00 -3.07 -16.01
CA ASN A 173 -18.63 -1.66 -16.02
C ASN A 173 -18.49 -1.13 -14.57
N TYR A 174 -17.97 0.10 -14.40
CA TYR A 174 -17.73 0.68 -13.08
C TYR A 174 -18.99 0.72 -12.19
N ALA A 175 -20.18 0.99 -12.76
CA ALA A 175 -21.42 1.06 -12.01
C ALA A 175 -21.87 -0.34 -11.56
N GLU A 176 -21.84 -1.33 -12.46
CA GLU A 176 -22.17 -2.72 -12.18
C GLU A 176 -21.19 -3.32 -11.17
N LEU A 177 -19.90 -3.00 -11.30
CA LEU A 177 -18.88 -3.42 -10.34
C LEU A 177 -19.15 -2.86 -8.94
N ALA A 178 -19.49 -1.56 -8.82
CA ALA A 178 -19.81 -0.96 -7.54
C ALA A 178 -21.02 -1.63 -6.87
N ASP A 179 -22.08 -1.90 -7.65
CA ASP A 179 -23.33 -2.47 -7.14
C ASP A 179 -23.13 -3.89 -6.58
N GLU A 180 -22.20 -4.68 -7.14
CA GLU A 180 -21.86 -6.02 -6.69
C GLU A 180 -20.77 -6.04 -5.59
N LEU A 181 -19.77 -5.17 -5.70
CA LEU A 181 -18.60 -5.16 -4.83
C LEU A 181 -18.93 -4.58 -3.44
N ILE A 182 -19.68 -3.49 -3.38
CA ILE A 182 -19.98 -2.81 -2.12
C ILE A 182 -20.67 -3.72 -1.09
N PRO A 183 -21.74 -4.47 -1.43
CA PRO A 183 -22.34 -5.40 -0.50
C PRO A 183 -21.35 -6.46 0.00
N TYR A 184 -20.52 -6.99 -0.90
CA TYR A 184 -19.52 -7.99 -0.58
C TYR A 184 -18.48 -7.47 0.42
N ILE A 185 -17.86 -6.34 0.13
CA ILE A 185 -16.83 -5.73 1.00
C ILE A 185 -17.38 -5.40 2.39
N LYS A 186 -18.61 -4.87 2.45
CA LYS A 186 -19.29 -4.58 3.74
C LYS A 186 -19.58 -5.84 4.54
N GLU A 187 -20.11 -6.88 3.89
CA GLU A 187 -20.38 -8.17 4.54
C GLU A 187 -19.09 -8.80 5.07
N MET A 188 -18.05 -8.81 4.24
CA MET A 188 -16.76 -9.40 4.58
C MET A 188 -15.95 -8.58 5.59
N GLY A 189 -16.33 -7.33 5.86
CA GLY A 189 -15.72 -6.48 6.86
C GLY A 189 -14.38 -5.86 6.45
N TYR A 190 -14.02 -5.86 5.17
CA TYR A 190 -12.86 -5.13 4.68
C TYR A 190 -13.07 -3.62 4.82
N THR A 191 -11.98 -2.88 5.00
CA THR A 191 -12.01 -1.42 5.18
C THR A 191 -11.69 -0.66 3.90
N HIS A 192 -10.88 -1.26 3.04
CA HIS A 192 -10.43 -0.67 1.78
C HIS A 192 -10.47 -1.70 0.66
N VAL A 193 -10.63 -1.22 -0.55
CA VAL A 193 -10.32 -1.96 -1.77
C VAL A 193 -9.03 -1.42 -2.37
N GLU A 194 -8.16 -2.31 -2.88
CA GLU A 194 -7.00 -1.95 -3.67
C GLU A 194 -7.20 -2.49 -5.08
N LEU A 195 -7.27 -1.58 -6.06
CA LEU A 195 -7.45 -1.95 -7.45
C LEU A 195 -6.08 -2.16 -8.11
N LEU A 196 -5.84 -3.33 -8.70
CA LEU A 196 -4.75 -3.50 -9.65
C LEU A 196 -4.81 -2.36 -10.68
N PRO A 197 -3.70 -2.03 -11.38
CA PRO A 197 -3.62 -0.80 -12.14
C PRO A 197 -4.84 -0.56 -13.03
N ILE A 198 -5.62 0.47 -12.69
CA ILE A 198 -6.84 0.89 -13.40
C ILE A 198 -6.56 1.94 -14.47
N THR A 199 -5.34 2.45 -14.54
CA THR A 199 -4.85 3.33 -15.59
C THR A 199 -4.90 2.64 -16.95
N GLU A 200 -5.11 3.38 -18.05
CA GLU A 200 -5.25 2.77 -19.37
C GLU A 200 -3.99 2.03 -19.82
N TYR A 201 -4.16 0.83 -20.38
CA TYR A 201 -3.09 -0.06 -20.83
C TYR A 201 -3.51 -0.87 -22.07
N PRO A 202 -2.57 -1.28 -22.97
CA PRO A 202 -2.91 -1.96 -24.22
C PRO A 202 -3.15 -3.46 -24.08
N PHE A 203 -2.45 -4.14 -23.15
CA PHE A 203 -2.36 -5.59 -23.11
C PHE A 203 -2.92 -6.16 -21.80
N ASP A 204 -4.01 -6.95 -21.88
CA ASP A 204 -4.68 -7.50 -20.69
C ASP A 204 -3.79 -8.41 -19.85
N GLY A 205 -2.92 -9.20 -20.49
CA GLY A 205 -1.98 -10.07 -19.78
C GLY A 205 -0.90 -9.32 -19.00
N SER A 206 -0.85 -7.98 -19.09
CA SER A 206 -0.04 -7.15 -18.19
C SER A 206 -0.75 -6.80 -16.90
N TRP A 207 -2.04 -7.16 -16.75
CA TRP A 207 -2.89 -6.86 -15.61
C TRP A 207 -3.02 -5.36 -15.29
N GLY A 208 -2.57 -4.50 -16.21
CA GLY A 208 -2.52 -3.06 -16.08
C GLY A 208 -1.12 -2.48 -15.80
N TYR A 209 -0.10 -3.32 -15.57
CA TYR A 209 1.25 -2.82 -15.25
C TYR A 209 2.02 -2.25 -16.45
N GLN A 210 1.50 -2.38 -17.69
CA GLN A 210 2.06 -1.72 -18.88
C GLN A 210 1.24 -0.48 -19.26
N VAL A 211 1.36 0.57 -18.47
CA VAL A 211 0.53 1.79 -18.56
C VAL A 211 0.88 2.61 -19.79
N THR A 212 -0.15 3.03 -20.54
CA THR A 212 -0.04 4.00 -21.66
C THR A 212 -0.81 5.30 -21.41
N GLY A 213 -1.74 5.33 -20.45
CA GLY A 213 -2.55 6.50 -20.14
C GLY A 213 -2.54 6.84 -18.64
N TYR A 214 -1.58 7.65 -18.20
CA TYR A 214 -1.33 7.95 -16.77
C TYR A 214 -2.41 8.81 -16.11
N PHE A 215 -3.30 9.44 -16.90
CA PHE A 215 -4.38 10.30 -16.43
C PHE A 215 -5.78 9.78 -16.84
N ALA A 216 -5.85 8.60 -17.44
CA ALA A 216 -7.09 8.01 -17.91
C ALA A 216 -7.40 6.71 -17.15
N PRO A 217 -8.57 6.57 -16.51
CA PRO A 217 -9.03 5.27 -16.06
C PRO A 217 -9.35 4.41 -17.27
N SER A 218 -9.16 3.10 -17.14
CA SER A 218 -9.31 2.14 -18.22
C SER A 218 -10.70 2.26 -18.87
N SER A 219 -10.70 2.49 -20.18
CA SER A 219 -11.90 2.59 -21.00
C SER A 219 -12.69 1.27 -21.13
N ARG A 220 -12.08 0.14 -20.71
CA ARG A 220 -12.71 -1.19 -20.67
C ARG A 220 -13.94 -1.24 -19.80
N TYR A 221 -13.94 -0.44 -18.74
CA TYR A 221 -14.99 -0.48 -17.70
C TYR A 221 -15.91 0.73 -17.73
N GLY A 222 -15.71 1.70 -18.63
CA GLY A 222 -16.57 2.88 -18.75
C GLY A 222 -15.79 4.17 -19.00
N LYS A 223 -16.44 5.27 -18.67
CA LYS A 223 -15.92 6.63 -18.85
C LYS A 223 -15.27 7.15 -17.57
N PRO A 224 -14.44 8.19 -17.63
CA PRO A 224 -13.82 8.77 -16.45
C PRO A 224 -14.81 9.15 -15.33
N LYS A 225 -15.94 9.75 -15.67
CA LYS A 225 -16.99 10.09 -14.68
C LYS A 225 -17.69 8.87 -14.08
N ASP A 226 -17.69 7.73 -14.77
CA ASP A 226 -18.23 6.48 -14.23
C ASP A 226 -17.28 5.94 -13.15
N PHE A 227 -15.97 6.11 -13.32
CA PHE A 227 -14.99 5.77 -12.28
C PHE A 227 -15.05 6.74 -11.09
N ILE A 228 -15.25 8.04 -11.32
CA ILE A 228 -15.56 9.00 -10.24
C ILE A 228 -16.78 8.51 -9.44
N ALA A 229 -17.88 8.15 -10.12
CA ALA A 229 -19.08 7.64 -9.46
C ALA A 229 -18.85 6.31 -8.72
N PHE A 230 -17.96 5.47 -9.20
CA PHE A 230 -17.54 4.23 -8.51
C PHE A 230 -16.88 4.54 -7.17
N VAL A 231 -15.88 5.43 -7.15
CA VAL A 231 -15.20 5.86 -5.93
C VAL A 231 -16.17 6.54 -4.96
N ASP A 232 -17.01 7.45 -5.46
CA ASP A 232 -18.02 8.15 -4.66
C ASP A 232 -19.00 7.19 -3.96
N LYS A 233 -19.48 6.15 -4.66
CA LYS A 233 -20.33 5.10 -4.08
C LYS A 233 -19.62 4.31 -2.98
N LEU A 234 -18.33 3.96 -3.17
CA LEU A 234 -17.54 3.27 -2.17
C LEU A 234 -17.36 4.11 -0.92
N HIS A 235 -17.04 5.39 -1.06
CA HIS A 235 -16.91 6.33 0.05
C HIS A 235 -18.24 6.50 0.81
N GLN A 236 -19.36 6.63 0.12
CA GLN A 236 -20.69 6.68 0.75
C GLN A 236 -21.04 5.40 1.50
N ALA A 237 -20.44 4.26 1.09
CA ALA A 237 -20.57 2.99 1.79
C ALA A 237 -19.60 2.80 2.96
N GLY A 238 -18.67 3.75 3.17
CA GLY A 238 -17.64 3.68 4.21
C GLY A 238 -16.43 2.81 3.85
N ILE A 239 -16.11 2.69 2.55
CA ILE A 239 -15.02 1.88 2.00
C ILE A 239 -14.02 2.80 1.32
N GLY A 240 -12.73 2.73 1.73
CA GLY A 240 -11.64 3.45 1.09
C GLY A 240 -11.17 2.79 -0.20
N VAL A 241 -10.53 3.58 -1.07
CA VAL A 241 -10.03 3.13 -2.37
C VAL A 241 -8.54 3.42 -2.50
N ILE A 242 -7.75 2.38 -2.73
CA ILE A 242 -6.31 2.44 -3.03
C ILE A 242 -6.14 2.07 -4.49
N LEU A 243 -5.29 2.81 -5.21
CA LEU A 243 -4.92 2.47 -6.57
C LEU A 243 -3.48 1.95 -6.62
N ASP A 244 -3.30 0.88 -7.39
CA ASP A 244 -1.97 0.46 -7.80
C ASP A 244 -1.48 1.38 -8.92
N TRP A 245 -0.39 2.12 -8.66
CA TRP A 245 0.16 3.16 -9.54
C TRP A 245 1.59 2.80 -9.93
N VAL A 246 1.88 2.84 -11.24
CA VAL A 246 3.10 2.29 -11.84
C VAL A 246 4.03 3.39 -12.36
N PRO A 247 4.84 4.04 -11.50
CA PRO A 247 5.82 5.04 -11.94
C PRO A 247 7.18 4.44 -12.31
N ALA A 248 7.37 3.14 -12.15
CA ALA A 248 8.66 2.51 -12.34
C ALA A 248 9.01 2.36 -13.82
N HIS A 249 8.03 2.08 -14.66
CA HIS A 249 8.26 1.76 -16.07
C HIS A 249 7.01 1.96 -16.94
N PHE A 250 7.19 1.89 -18.27
CA PHE A 250 6.12 1.93 -19.24
C PHE A 250 6.47 1.08 -20.49
N PRO A 251 5.47 0.61 -21.27
CA PRO A 251 5.68 -0.27 -22.41
C PRO A 251 6.27 0.46 -23.62
N LYS A 252 6.82 -0.31 -24.56
CA LYS A 252 7.40 0.19 -25.82
C LYS A 252 6.38 0.36 -26.95
N ASP A 253 5.11 0.52 -26.64
CA ASP A 253 4.06 0.75 -27.63
C ASP A 253 4.30 2.05 -28.39
N GLY A 254 4.39 1.97 -29.70
CA GLY A 254 4.81 3.08 -30.56
C GLY A 254 3.89 4.31 -30.51
N TYR A 255 2.61 4.13 -30.10
CA TYR A 255 1.68 5.24 -29.91
C TYR A 255 1.75 5.88 -28.52
N GLY A 256 2.42 5.21 -27.54
CA GLY A 256 2.57 5.68 -26.16
C GLY A 256 3.79 6.59 -25.95
N LEU A 257 4.34 6.52 -24.75
CA LEU A 257 5.44 7.41 -24.32
C LEU A 257 6.79 7.09 -24.96
N TYR A 258 7.00 5.82 -25.34
CA TYR A 258 8.29 5.38 -25.90
C TYR A 258 8.70 6.18 -27.13
N MET A 259 9.91 6.72 -27.13
CA MET A 259 10.47 7.56 -28.23
C MET A 259 9.44 8.61 -28.69
N PHE A 260 8.91 9.39 -27.74
CA PHE A 260 7.68 10.15 -27.95
C PHE A 260 7.71 11.09 -29.16
N ASP A 261 8.81 11.79 -29.38
CA ASP A 261 8.97 12.67 -30.52
C ASP A 261 10.07 12.20 -31.49
N GLY A 262 10.33 10.88 -31.49
CA GLY A 262 11.40 10.25 -32.27
C GLY A 262 12.74 10.20 -31.51
N ALA A 263 12.75 10.67 -30.27
CA ALA A 263 13.88 10.60 -29.34
C ALA A 263 13.37 10.25 -27.94
N PRO A 264 14.25 9.79 -27.01
CA PRO A 264 13.89 9.59 -25.61
C PRO A 264 13.43 10.89 -24.96
N CYS A 265 12.15 10.94 -24.54
CA CYS A 265 11.54 12.06 -23.84
C CYS A 265 11.27 11.73 -22.37
N TYR A 266 10.62 10.61 -22.14
CA TYR A 266 10.22 10.16 -20.81
C TYR A 266 11.18 9.14 -20.23
N GLU A 267 11.82 8.33 -21.08
CA GLU A 267 12.82 7.34 -20.71
C GLU A 267 14.24 7.93 -20.60
N ASP A 268 15.08 7.24 -19.80
CA ASP A 268 16.51 7.55 -19.78
C ASP A 268 17.14 7.15 -21.12
N PRO A 269 17.86 8.04 -21.83
CA PRO A 269 18.47 7.76 -23.13
C PRO A 269 19.59 6.71 -23.06
N ASN A 270 20.15 6.46 -21.89
CA ASN A 270 21.16 5.45 -21.67
C ASN A 270 20.51 4.06 -21.50
N PRO A 271 20.67 3.11 -22.43
CA PRO A 271 20.02 1.80 -22.35
C PRO A 271 20.41 0.97 -21.13
N ARG A 272 21.54 1.29 -20.45
CA ARG A 272 21.94 0.66 -19.19
C ARG A 272 21.14 1.18 -17.98
N ARG A 273 20.41 2.27 -18.15
CA ARG A 273 19.53 2.87 -17.13
C ARG A 273 18.06 2.85 -17.57
N GLY A 274 17.79 3.05 -18.85
CA GLY A 274 16.49 3.34 -19.44
C GLY A 274 15.65 2.10 -19.82
N GLU A 275 16.12 0.87 -19.60
CA GLU A 275 15.40 -0.33 -20.01
C GLU A 275 15.41 -1.43 -18.94
N HIS A 276 14.23 -2.00 -18.66
CA HIS A 276 14.08 -3.27 -17.94
C HIS A 276 14.01 -4.41 -18.97
N LYS A 277 15.14 -5.05 -19.24
CA LYS A 277 15.25 -6.09 -20.28
C LYS A 277 14.33 -7.28 -20.04
N GLU A 278 14.16 -7.72 -18.80
CA GLU A 278 13.32 -8.87 -18.46
C GLU A 278 11.83 -8.59 -18.67
N TRP A 279 11.42 -7.36 -18.40
CA TRP A 279 10.02 -6.94 -18.55
C TRP A 279 9.72 -6.37 -19.96
N GLY A 280 10.75 -6.08 -20.75
CA GLY A 280 10.64 -5.45 -22.05
C GLY A 280 10.12 -4.01 -22.00
N THR A 281 10.24 -3.33 -20.87
CA THR A 281 9.70 -2.00 -20.61
C THR A 281 10.81 -0.94 -20.51
N MET A 282 10.44 0.33 -20.64
CA MET A 282 11.33 1.47 -20.46
C MET A 282 11.25 1.99 -19.03
N VAL A 283 12.37 2.51 -18.51
CA VAL A 283 12.47 3.16 -17.21
C VAL A 283 12.38 4.67 -17.38
N PHE A 284 11.58 5.33 -16.55
CA PHE A 284 11.48 6.79 -16.57
C PHE A 284 12.81 7.47 -16.23
N ASN A 285 13.09 8.62 -16.86
CA ASN A 285 14.22 9.48 -16.52
C ASN A 285 13.86 10.38 -15.32
N TYR A 286 14.04 9.84 -14.11
CA TYR A 286 13.72 10.57 -12.86
C TYR A 286 14.58 11.83 -12.64
N GLY A 287 15.70 11.96 -13.35
CA GLY A 287 16.54 13.17 -13.30
C GLY A 287 16.00 14.35 -14.11
N MET A 288 15.07 14.08 -15.06
CA MET A 288 14.47 15.09 -15.92
C MET A 288 13.31 15.80 -15.22
N LYS A 289 13.35 17.10 -15.15
CA LYS A 289 12.38 17.90 -14.39
C LYS A 289 10.97 17.83 -14.96
N GLU A 290 10.84 17.74 -16.27
CA GLU A 290 9.57 17.57 -16.96
C GLU A 290 8.94 16.21 -16.64
N VAL A 291 9.74 15.15 -16.52
CA VAL A 291 9.29 13.81 -16.14
C VAL A 291 8.90 13.77 -14.65
N GLU A 292 9.65 14.43 -13.77
CA GLU A 292 9.25 14.61 -12.37
C GLU A 292 7.86 15.26 -12.27
N SER A 293 7.64 16.38 -13.02
CA SER A 293 6.35 17.08 -13.05
C SER A 293 5.23 16.18 -13.59
N PHE A 294 5.50 15.41 -14.64
CA PHE A 294 4.54 14.48 -15.23
C PHE A 294 4.07 13.42 -14.22
N LEU A 295 5.02 12.73 -13.58
CA LEU A 295 4.70 11.65 -12.64
C LEU A 295 4.06 12.18 -11.35
N ILE A 296 4.58 13.25 -10.75
CA ILE A 296 3.97 13.83 -9.55
C ILE A 296 2.57 14.36 -9.86
N SER A 297 2.38 14.97 -11.02
CA SER A 297 1.06 15.43 -11.47
C SER A 297 0.09 14.29 -11.69
N SER A 298 0.55 13.12 -12.17
CA SER A 298 -0.29 11.92 -12.29
C SER A 298 -0.74 11.41 -10.92
N ALA A 299 0.18 11.27 -9.97
CA ALA A 299 -0.18 10.86 -8.61
C ALA A 299 -1.17 11.85 -7.95
N MET A 300 -0.89 13.14 -8.08
CA MET A 300 -1.77 14.20 -7.54
C MET A 300 -3.16 14.19 -8.18
N PHE A 301 -3.23 13.92 -9.49
CA PHE A 301 -4.47 13.82 -10.24
C PHE A 301 -5.41 12.75 -9.69
N TRP A 302 -4.89 11.57 -9.39
CA TRP A 302 -5.71 10.49 -8.81
C TRP A 302 -6.21 10.85 -7.41
N VAL A 303 -5.38 11.48 -6.59
CA VAL A 303 -5.77 11.92 -5.24
C VAL A 303 -6.80 13.07 -5.30
N GLU A 304 -6.60 14.07 -6.18
CA GLU A 304 -7.44 15.28 -6.19
C GLU A 304 -8.72 15.17 -7.01
N ARG A 305 -8.63 14.45 -8.14
CA ARG A 305 -9.74 14.40 -9.11
C ARG A 305 -10.63 13.18 -8.94
N TYR A 306 -10.07 12.11 -8.39
CA TYR A 306 -10.77 10.85 -8.15
C TYR A 306 -10.93 10.54 -6.66
N HIS A 307 -10.46 11.41 -5.77
CA HIS A 307 -10.55 11.28 -4.31
C HIS A 307 -10.00 9.97 -3.75
N VAL A 308 -9.08 9.30 -4.46
CA VAL A 308 -8.55 8.03 -3.94
C VAL A 308 -7.84 8.24 -2.60
N ASP A 309 -7.96 7.26 -1.70
CA ASP A 309 -7.45 7.32 -0.33
C ASP A 309 -5.97 6.98 -0.25
N GLY A 310 -5.44 6.33 -1.29
CA GLY A 310 -4.03 5.99 -1.33
C GLY A 310 -3.55 5.50 -2.69
N LEU A 311 -2.22 5.48 -2.81
CA LEU A 311 -1.51 4.89 -3.94
C LEU A 311 -0.57 3.80 -3.42
N ARG A 312 -0.70 2.59 -3.95
CA ARG A 312 0.35 1.59 -3.86
C ARG A 312 1.30 1.83 -5.04
N VAL A 313 2.56 2.11 -4.73
CA VAL A 313 3.59 2.42 -5.72
C VAL A 313 4.31 1.14 -6.09
N ASP A 314 4.11 0.73 -7.34
CA ASP A 314 4.63 -0.49 -7.92
C ASP A 314 6.15 -0.47 -8.05
N ALA A 315 6.79 -1.63 -7.81
CA ALA A 315 8.17 -1.94 -8.13
C ALA A 315 9.21 -0.92 -7.64
N VAL A 316 9.03 -0.35 -6.44
CA VAL A 316 9.94 0.67 -5.87
C VAL A 316 11.39 0.16 -5.80
N ALA A 317 11.60 -1.13 -5.51
CA ALA A 317 12.93 -1.73 -5.52
C ALA A 317 13.64 -1.55 -6.87
N SER A 318 12.92 -1.69 -7.98
CA SER A 318 13.48 -1.51 -9.33
C SER A 318 13.89 -0.07 -9.64
N MET A 319 13.24 0.89 -8.97
CA MET A 319 13.58 2.31 -9.08
C MET A 319 14.83 2.67 -8.29
N LEU A 320 15.01 2.07 -7.09
CA LEU A 320 16.07 2.41 -6.15
C LEU A 320 17.45 1.91 -6.57
N TYR A 321 17.53 0.84 -7.36
CA TYR A 321 18.79 0.19 -7.68
C TYR A 321 19.09 0.16 -9.18
N LEU A 322 20.23 0.74 -9.57
CA LEU A 322 20.72 0.75 -10.95
C LEU A 322 21.08 -0.64 -11.47
N ASP A 323 21.41 -1.58 -10.56
CA ASP A 323 21.74 -2.97 -10.87
C ASP A 323 20.55 -3.94 -10.77
N TYR A 324 19.31 -3.42 -10.54
CA TYR A 324 18.13 -4.28 -10.37
C TYR A 324 17.89 -5.17 -11.59
N ASN A 325 17.87 -6.50 -11.39
CA ASN A 325 17.72 -7.52 -12.43
C ASN A 325 18.69 -7.35 -13.63
N ARG A 326 19.90 -6.81 -13.40
CA ARG A 326 20.93 -6.63 -14.42
C ARG A 326 22.19 -7.39 -14.07
N LYS A 327 22.87 -7.91 -15.10
CA LYS A 327 24.15 -8.60 -14.96
C LYS A 327 25.28 -7.59 -14.87
N ASP A 328 26.44 -8.06 -14.41
CA ASP A 328 27.67 -7.25 -14.44
C ASP A 328 27.96 -6.75 -15.86
N GLY A 329 28.22 -5.44 -15.99
CA GLY A 329 28.44 -4.75 -17.25
C GLY A 329 27.16 -4.29 -17.97
N GLU A 330 25.96 -4.62 -17.49
CA GLU A 330 24.66 -4.16 -18.02
C GLU A 330 24.08 -2.95 -17.31
N TRP A 331 24.77 -2.43 -16.31
CA TRP A 331 24.38 -1.25 -15.54
C TRP A 331 25.57 -0.33 -15.30
N GLU A 332 25.34 0.89 -14.83
CA GLU A 332 26.35 1.89 -14.53
C GLU A 332 26.21 2.39 -13.11
N GLN A 333 27.35 2.64 -12.48
CA GLN A 333 27.37 3.23 -11.13
C GLN A 333 26.86 4.67 -11.16
N ASN A 334 26.32 5.11 -10.02
CA ASN A 334 25.98 6.50 -9.81
C ASN A 334 27.26 7.38 -9.66
N VAL A 335 27.07 8.68 -9.56
CA VAL A 335 28.18 9.66 -9.47
C VAL A 335 29.07 9.47 -8.24
N ASN A 336 28.63 8.70 -7.24
CA ASN A 336 29.37 8.37 -6.03
C ASN A 336 30.02 6.98 -6.10
N GLY A 337 29.89 6.26 -7.22
CA GLY A 337 30.41 4.91 -7.42
C GLY A 337 29.54 3.80 -6.79
N GLY A 338 28.32 4.12 -6.36
CA GLY A 338 27.35 3.19 -5.80
C GLY A 338 26.34 2.68 -6.83
N LYS A 339 25.45 1.83 -6.37
CA LYS A 339 24.37 1.24 -7.19
C LYS A 339 23.01 1.88 -6.97
N GLU A 340 22.90 2.78 -6.04
CA GLU A 340 21.67 3.50 -5.71
C GLU A 340 21.34 4.49 -6.85
N ASN A 341 20.09 4.50 -7.29
CA ASN A 341 19.57 5.49 -8.25
C ASN A 341 19.21 6.77 -7.50
N LEU A 342 20.16 7.69 -7.43
CA LEU A 342 20.03 8.94 -6.65
C LEU A 342 18.88 9.82 -7.16
N GLU A 343 18.63 9.82 -8.46
CA GLU A 343 17.57 10.59 -9.11
C GLU A 343 16.19 10.00 -8.72
N ALA A 344 16.03 8.69 -8.73
CA ALA A 344 14.80 8.04 -8.31
C ALA A 344 14.53 8.22 -6.81
N ILE A 345 15.55 8.15 -5.98
CA ILE A 345 15.44 8.43 -4.54
C ILE A 345 14.92 9.85 -4.31
N ALA A 346 15.53 10.85 -4.96
CA ALA A 346 15.11 12.24 -4.85
C ALA A 346 13.68 12.45 -5.37
N PHE A 347 13.30 11.78 -6.47
CA PHE A 347 11.95 11.79 -7.01
C PHE A 347 10.93 11.22 -6.00
N LEU A 348 11.19 10.05 -5.41
CA LEU A 348 10.29 9.42 -4.43
C LEU A 348 10.11 10.28 -3.18
N GLN A 349 11.19 10.87 -2.67
CA GLN A 349 11.14 11.83 -1.57
C GLN A 349 10.28 13.04 -1.90
N LYS A 350 10.43 13.59 -3.10
CA LYS A 350 9.66 14.74 -3.59
C LYS A 350 8.19 14.39 -3.79
N LEU A 351 7.89 13.24 -4.40
CA LEU A 351 6.54 12.70 -4.59
C LEU A 351 5.80 12.59 -3.26
N ASN A 352 6.38 11.85 -2.32
CA ASN A 352 5.75 11.61 -1.02
C ASN A 352 5.59 12.90 -0.21
N THR A 353 6.57 13.80 -0.27
CA THR A 353 6.48 15.12 0.36
C THR A 353 5.36 15.96 -0.25
N ALA A 354 5.18 15.92 -1.58
CA ALA A 354 4.13 16.67 -2.27
C ALA A 354 2.73 16.15 -1.90
N ILE A 355 2.52 14.83 -1.92
CA ILE A 355 1.23 14.21 -1.60
C ILE A 355 0.90 14.35 -0.12
N LEU A 356 1.77 13.84 0.76
CA LEU A 356 1.50 13.80 2.20
C LEU A 356 1.62 15.17 2.88
N GLY A 357 2.36 16.10 2.29
CA GLY A 357 2.40 17.49 2.74
C GLY A 357 1.08 18.23 2.50
N ARG A 358 0.35 17.89 1.43
CA ARG A 358 -0.95 18.46 1.09
C ARG A 358 -2.13 17.65 1.66
N TYR A 359 -1.98 16.32 1.71
CA TYR A 359 -2.99 15.35 2.15
C TYR A 359 -2.40 14.36 3.15
N PRO A 360 -2.15 14.77 4.41
CA PRO A 360 -1.44 13.94 5.39
C PRO A 360 -2.19 12.66 5.82
N HIS A 361 -3.49 12.59 5.52
CA HIS A 361 -4.37 11.45 5.78
C HIS A 361 -4.39 10.41 4.65
N LYS A 362 -3.77 10.71 3.49
CA LYS A 362 -3.67 9.76 2.38
C LYS A 362 -2.58 8.71 2.61
N MET A 363 -2.66 7.62 1.88
CA MET A 363 -1.72 6.51 1.98
C MET A 363 -0.79 6.47 0.78
N MET A 364 0.52 6.45 1.05
CA MET A 364 1.57 6.17 0.07
C MET A 364 2.25 4.87 0.49
N ILE A 365 1.98 3.79 -0.23
CA ILE A 365 2.36 2.42 0.13
C ILE A 365 3.44 1.95 -0.84
N ALA A 366 4.62 1.63 -0.35
CA ALA A 366 5.71 1.14 -1.21
C ALA A 366 5.65 -0.38 -1.39
N GLU A 367 5.67 -0.86 -2.64
CA GLU A 367 6.13 -2.21 -2.91
C GLU A 367 7.67 -2.18 -3.02
N GLU A 368 8.32 -2.44 -1.91
CA GLU A 368 9.78 -2.49 -1.84
C GLU A 368 10.20 -3.82 -1.20
N SER A 369 10.81 -4.69 -2.00
CA SER A 369 11.12 -6.09 -1.66
C SER A 369 12.50 -6.31 -1.06
N THR A 370 13.32 -5.26 -0.95
CA THR A 370 14.68 -5.34 -0.45
C THR A 370 14.80 -4.88 1.02
N ALA A 371 16.01 -4.86 1.53
CA ALA A 371 16.31 -4.34 2.86
C ALA A 371 16.63 -2.83 2.86
N TRP A 372 16.06 -2.05 1.91
CA TRP A 372 16.25 -0.59 1.91
C TRP A 372 15.72 0.01 3.20
N PRO A 373 16.55 0.81 3.91
CA PRO A 373 16.16 1.36 5.22
C PRO A 373 15.30 2.61 5.09
N LEU A 374 14.51 2.90 6.13
CA LEU A 374 13.78 4.15 6.31
C LEU A 374 12.78 4.45 5.18
N VAL A 375 12.20 3.43 4.56
CA VAL A 375 11.19 3.59 3.51
C VAL A 375 10.01 4.41 4.04
N THR A 376 9.57 4.13 5.28
CA THR A 376 8.40 4.78 5.90
C THR A 376 8.77 5.90 6.88
N LYS A 377 9.97 6.44 6.76
CA LYS A 377 10.37 7.66 7.50
C LYS A 377 10.30 8.88 6.60
N PRO A 378 10.01 10.06 7.17
CA PRO A 378 9.99 11.31 6.40
C PRO A 378 11.29 11.57 5.65
N ALA A 379 11.20 12.26 4.52
CA ALA A 379 12.38 12.67 3.75
C ALA A 379 13.34 13.58 4.57
N SER A 380 12.81 14.39 5.50
CA SER A 380 13.58 15.18 6.46
C SER A 380 14.50 14.35 7.34
N ASP A 381 14.13 13.10 7.61
CA ASP A 381 14.86 12.16 8.46
C ASP A 381 15.75 11.20 7.63
N GLY A 382 15.90 11.48 6.33
CA GLY A 382 16.65 10.67 5.39
C GLY A 382 15.88 9.47 4.82
N GLY A 383 14.58 9.38 5.08
CA GLY A 383 13.72 8.34 4.55
C GLY A 383 13.21 8.63 3.13
N LEU A 384 12.43 7.69 2.57
CA LEU A 384 11.78 7.87 1.27
C LEU A 384 10.44 8.62 1.36
N GLY A 385 9.87 8.77 2.57
CA GLY A 385 8.65 9.53 2.82
C GLY A 385 7.34 8.77 2.61
N PHE A 386 7.35 7.48 2.31
CA PHE A 386 6.14 6.66 2.35
C PHE A 386 5.59 6.58 3.77
N ASN A 387 4.30 6.30 3.91
CA ASN A 387 3.75 6.03 5.23
C ASN A 387 3.46 4.54 5.46
N PHE A 388 3.51 3.71 4.41
CA PHE A 388 3.44 2.25 4.51
C PHE A 388 4.40 1.56 3.54
N LYS A 389 4.74 0.29 3.86
CA LYS A 389 5.54 -0.60 3.02
C LYS A 389 4.99 -2.02 3.08
N TRP A 390 4.89 -2.71 1.95
CA TRP A 390 4.61 -4.14 1.92
C TRP A 390 5.73 -4.95 2.59
N ASN A 391 5.36 -5.89 3.48
CA ASN A 391 6.31 -6.79 4.14
C ASN A 391 6.52 -8.06 3.31
N MET A 392 7.29 -7.95 2.24
CA MET A 392 7.59 -9.08 1.35
C MET A 392 8.40 -10.17 2.06
N GLY A 393 9.25 -9.80 3.04
CA GLY A 393 10.01 -10.77 3.86
C GLY A 393 9.09 -11.66 4.68
N TRP A 394 8.13 -11.09 5.40
CA TRP A 394 7.10 -11.83 6.13
C TRP A 394 6.28 -12.73 5.19
N MET A 395 5.85 -12.20 4.07
CA MET A 395 5.06 -12.93 3.08
C MET A 395 5.81 -14.19 2.60
N ASN A 396 7.07 -14.04 2.16
CA ASN A 396 7.90 -15.13 1.69
C ASN A 396 8.14 -16.19 2.77
N ASP A 397 8.50 -15.78 3.99
CA ASP A 397 8.73 -16.68 5.12
C ASP A 397 7.47 -17.46 5.48
N MET A 398 6.34 -16.77 5.58
CA MET A 398 5.07 -17.41 5.94
C MET A 398 4.56 -18.37 4.88
N LEU A 399 4.57 -17.98 3.61
CA LEU A 399 4.16 -18.88 2.52
C LEU A 399 5.09 -20.10 2.43
N SER A 400 6.40 -19.92 2.61
CA SER A 400 7.34 -21.01 2.67
C SER A 400 7.09 -21.94 3.86
N TYR A 401 6.78 -21.38 5.04
CA TYR A 401 6.45 -22.16 6.23
C TYR A 401 5.14 -22.94 6.06
N MET A 402 4.10 -22.28 5.56
CA MET A 402 2.78 -22.91 5.39
C MET A 402 2.76 -24.00 4.32
N LYS A 403 3.59 -23.89 3.26
CA LYS A 403 3.81 -24.94 2.27
C LYS A 403 4.54 -26.18 2.84
N THR A 404 5.28 -26.00 3.94
CA THR A 404 6.04 -27.10 4.57
C THR A 404 5.08 -28.11 5.19
N ASP A 405 5.28 -29.40 4.87
CA ASP A 405 4.56 -30.47 5.55
C ASP A 405 4.72 -30.33 7.07
N PRO A 406 3.62 -30.43 7.85
CA PRO A 406 3.67 -30.26 9.30
C PRO A 406 4.74 -31.11 10.02
N LEU A 407 5.08 -32.25 9.48
CA LEU A 407 6.16 -33.12 10.02
C LEU A 407 7.51 -32.40 10.06
N PHE A 408 7.77 -31.49 9.12
CA PHE A 408 9.04 -30.77 9.01
C PHE A 408 8.98 -29.33 9.54
N ARG A 409 7.82 -28.86 10.04
CA ARG A 409 7.65 -27.48 10.55
C ARG A 409 8.52 -27.17 11.75
N ALA A 410 8.82 -28.16 12.58
CA ALA A 410 9.70 -27.98 13.73
C ALA A 410 11.08 -27.40 13.32
N GLY A 411 11.66 -27.89 12.23
CA GLY A 411 12.94 -27.39 11.68
C GLY A 411 12.86 -26.04 10.99
N ASN A 412 11.64 -25.56 10.71
CA ASN A 412 11.39 -24.29 10.03
C ASN A 412 10.72 -23.23 10.95
N HIS A 413 10.64 -23.48 12.25
CA HIS A 413 9.93 -22.65 13.22
C HIS A 413 10.40 -21.18 13.19
N GLY A 414 11.68 -20.94 12.92
CA GLY A 414 12.22 -19.59 12.78
C GLY A 414 11.50 -18.72 11.76
N LYS A 415 10.93 -19.28 10.69
CA LYS A 415 10.19 -18.51 9.68
C LYS A 415 8.93 -17.85 10.24
N VAL A 416 8.31 -18.43 11.25
CA VAL A 416 7.12 -17.86 11.90
C VAL A 416 7.48 -16.70 12.84
N THR A 417 8.71 -16.68 13.34
CA THR A 417 9.14 -15.72 14.37
C THR A 417 10.14 -14.69 13.87
N PHE A 418 10.82 -14.94 12.74
CA PHE A 418 11.89 -14.08 12.23
C PHE A 418 11.39 -12.65 11.91
N SER A 419 10.21 -12.51 11.34
CA SER A 419 9.63 -11.19 10.98
C SER A 419 9.53 -10.23 12.16
N PHE A 420 9.40 -10.73 13.39
CA PHE A 420 9.32 -9.88 14.59
C PHE A 420 10.63 -9.16 14.92
N PHE A 421 11.78 -9.63 14.43
CA PHE A 421 13.03 -8.91 14.60
C PHE A 421 13.02 -7.54 13.91
N TYR A 422 12.22 -7.39 12.85
CA TYR A 422 12.13 -6.15 12.08
C TYR A 422 10.71 -5.60 11.96
N ALA A 423 9.71 -6.22 12.59
CA ALA A 423 8.29 -5.84 12.48
C ALA A 423 7.99 -4.37 12.81
N PHE A 424 8.88 -3.71 13.56
CA PHE A 424 8.74 -2.32 14.00
C PHE A 424 9.78 -1.39 13.37
N SER A 425 10.53 -1.84 12.35
CA SER A 425 11.47 -0.99 11.61
C SER A 425 10.76 -0.06 10.63
N GLU A 426 9.65 -0.51 10.07
CA GLU A 426 8.82 0.20 9.09
C GLU A 426 7.33 0.04 9.45
N ASN A 427 6.47 0.84 8.84
CA ASN A 427 5.03 0.68 8.95
C ASN A 427 4.54 -0.34 7.91
N PHE A 428 4.53 -1.61 8.30
CA PHE A 428 4.26 -2.69 7.36
C PHE A 428 2.78 -2.93 7.08
N VAL A 429 2.48 -3.23 5.81
CA VAL A 429 1.30 -3.98 5.36
C VAL A 429 1.73 -5.42 5.12
N LEU A 430 0.95 -6.39 5.55
CA LEU A 430 1.20 -7.82 5.34
C LEU A 430 0.47 -8.26 4.06
N PRO A 431 1.15 -8.36 2.91
CA PRO A 431 0.51 -8.67 1.64
C PRO A 431 0.45 -10.19 1.41
N ILE A 432 -0.72 -10.70 1.08
CA ILE A 432 -0.88 -11.93 0.31
C ILE A 432 -1.52 -11.52 -0.99
N SER A 433 -0.70 -10.99 -1.88
CA SER A 433 -1.11 -10.29 -3.10
C SER A 433 -1.38 -11.23 -4.28
N HIS A 434 -1.80 -10.62 -5.40
CA HIS A 434 -2.03 -11.30 -6.68
C HIS A 434 -0.80 -12.07 -7.17
N ASP A 435 0.41 -11.53 -7.00
CA ASP A 435 1.66 -12.15 -7.46
C ASP A 435 1.90 -13.54 -6.89
N GLU A 436 1.31 -13.84 -5.73
CA GLU A 436 1.53 -15.11 -5.05
C GLU A 436 0.62 -16.23 -5.54
N VAL A 437 -0.33 -15.96 -6.42
CA VAL A 437 -1.34 -16.95 -6.87
C VAL A 437 -1.41 -17.11 -8.39
N VAL A 438 -0.29 -16.86 -9.07
CA VAL A 438 -0.12 -16.89 -10.53
C VAL A 438 1.15 -17.62 -10.94
N HIS A 439 1.30 -17.87 -12.23
CA HIS A 439 2.54 -18.37 -12.87
C HIS A 439 3.12 -19.66 -12.27
N GLY A 440 2.27 -20.62 -11.95
CA GLY A 440 2.69 -21.92 -11.40
C GLY A 440 3.01 -21.89 -9.91
N LYS A 441 2.67 -20.78 -9.21
CA LYS A 441 2.83 -20.67 -7.76
C LYS A 441 1.73 -21.35 -6.95
N CYS A 442 0.67 -21.86 -7.58
CA CYS A 442 -0.58 -22.39 -7.03
C CYS A 442 -1.46 -21.34 -6.33
N SER A 443 -2.78 -21.58 -6.25
CA SER A 443 -3.67 -20.79 -5.39
C SER A 443 -3.23 -20.88 -3.92
N LEU A 444 -3.65 -19.93 -3.08
CA LEU A 444 -3.27 -19.92 -1.68
C LEU A 444 -3.72 -21.20 -0.95
N LEU A 445 -4.93 -21.68 -1.23
CA LEU A 445 -5.44 -22.93 -0.68
C LEU A 445 -4.58 -24.13 -1.11
N ASN A 446 -4.18 -24.19 -2.39
CA ASN A 446 -3.39 -25.30 -2.90
C ASN A 446 -1.91 -25.27 -2.49
N LYS A 447 -1.43 -24.15 -1.94
CA LYS A 447 -0.12 -24.12 -1.26
C LYS A 447 -0.15 -24.88 0.07
N MET A 448 -1.31 -25.07 0.68
CA MET A 448 -1.43 -25.76 1.97
C MET A 448 -1.25 -27.27 1.79
N PRO A 449 -0.43 -27.91 2.63
CA PRO A 449 -0.23 -29.37 2.60
C PRO A 449 -1.44 -30.12 3.18
N GLY A 450 -1.45 -31.43 2.95
CA GLY A 450 -2.45 -32.33 3.47
C GLY A 450 -3.62 -32.59 2.52
N ASP A 451 -4.64 -33.27 3.02
CA ASP A 451 -5.88 -33.53 2.31
C ASP A 451 -6.77 -32.27 2.20
N TYR A 452 -7.96 -32.43 1.65
CA TYR A 452 -8.90 -31.32 1.46
C TYR A 452 -9.24 -30.60 2.76
N GLU A 453 -9.54 -31.36 3.83
CA GLU A 453 -9.89 -30.82 5.15
C GLU A 453 -8.70 -30.10 5.82
N GLU A 454 -7.53 -30.72 5.73
CA GLU A 454 -6.31 -30.16 6.31
C GLU A 454 -5.86 -28.86 5.63
N LYS A 455 -6.07 -28.74 4.31
CA LYS A 455 -5.82 -27.49 3.58
C LYS A 455 -6.61 -26.32 4.16
N PHE A 456 -7.91 -26.49 4.40
CA PHE A 456 -8.74 -25.46 5.00
C PHE A 456 -8.35 -25.16 6.45
N SER A 457 -8.01 -26.19 7.23
CA SER A 457 -7.53 -25.99 8.60
C SER A 457 -6.22 -25.24 8.66
N ASN A 458 -5.25 -25.55 7.77
CA ASN A 458 -4.02 -24.80 7.60
C ASN A 458 -4.28 -23.34 7.23
N LEU A 459 -5.19 -23.09 6.29
CA LEU A 459 -5.49 -21.75 5.82
C LEU A 459 -6.19 -20.91 6.90
N ARG A 460 -7.13 -21.48 7.67
CA ARG A 460 -7.72 -20.81 8.83
C ARG A 460 -6.67 -20.46 9.90
N THR A 461 -5.75 -21.38 10.17
CA THR A 461 -4.64 -21.13 11.11
C THR A 461 -3.77 -19.96 10.64
N PHE A 462 -3.42 -19.96 9.35
CA PHE A 462 -2.62 -18.90 8.74
C PHE A 462 -3.30 -17.52 8.81
N PHE A 463 -4.57 -17.44 8.43
CA PHE A 463 -5.33 -16.19 8.51
C PHE A 463 -5.46 -15.70 9.95
N GLY A 464 -5.73 -16.60 10.90
CA GLY A 464 -5.74 -16.24 12.31
C GLY A 464 -4.41 -15.69 12.80
N TYR A 465 -3.30 -16.31 12.43
CA TYR A 465 -1.97 -15.77 12.73
C TYR A 465 -1.72 -14.41 12.06
N MET A 466 -2.02 -14.28 10.76
CA MET A 466 -1.84 -13.03 10.01
C MET A 466 -2.58 -11.85 10.65
N MET A 467 -3.85 -12.05 11.04
CA MET A 467 -4.65 -11.00 11.67
C MET A 467 -4.12 -10.56 13.03
N ALA A 468 -3.41 -11.45 13.75
CA ALA A 468 -2.78 -11.13 15.02
C ALA A 468 -1.38 -10.56 14.91
N HIS A 469 -0.66 -10.82 13.81
CA HIS A 469 0.69 -10.29 13.59
C HIS A 469 0.64 -8.76 13.45
N PRO A 470 1.61 -8.00 14.00
CA PRO A 470 1.72 -6.55 13.76
C PRO A 470 1.76 -6.20 12.28
N GLY A 471 1.08 -5.12 11.89
CA GLY A 471 0.97 -4.63 10.54
C GLY A 471 -0.46 -4.67 9.97
N LYS A 472 -0.73 -3.88 8.92
CA LYS A 472 -2.03 -3.86 8.22
C LYS A 472 -2.18 -5.12 7.35
N LYS A 473 -3.37 -5.42 6.88
CA LYS A 473 -3.72 -6.71 6.25
C LYS A 473 -4.11 -6.51 4.80
N LEU A 474 -3.62 -7.36 3.91
CA LEU A 474 -4.03 -7.39 2.52
C LEU A 474 -4.23 -8.84 2.06
N LEU A 475 -5.39 -9.11 1.49
CA LEU A 475 -5.72 -10.37 0.81
C LEU A 475 -6.17 -10.07 -0.62
N PHE A 476 -5.64 -10.84 -1.56
CA PHE A 476 -6.11 -10.81 -2.94
C PHE A 476 -7.46 -11.54 -3.07
N MET A 477 -8.29 -11.06 -3.98
CA MET A 477 -9.62 -11.61 -4.29
C MET A 477 -9.61 -13.13 -4.44
N GLY A 478 -10.63 -13.79 -3.89
CA GLY A 478 -10.80 -15.24 -3.94
C GLY A 478 -10.04 -16.01 -2.86
N GLN A 479 -9.05 -15.42 -2.20
CA GLN A 479 -8.34 -16.08 -1.11
C GLN A 479 -9.23 -16.28 0.11
N ASP A 480 -10.15 -15.37 0.34
CA ASP A 480 -11.09 -15.33 1.46
C ASP A 480 -12.16 -16.42 1.44
N PHE A 481 -12.40 -17.05 0.29
CA PHE A 481 -13.23 -18.24 0.18
C PHE A 481 -12.49 -19.47 -0.37
N GLY A 482 -11.15 -19.38 -0.49
CA GLY A 482 -10.31 -20.50 -0.90
C GLY A 482 -10.44 -20.85 -2.37
N GLN A 483 -10.31 -19.84 -3.27
CA GLN A 483 -10.16 -20.07 -4.71
C GLN A 483 -9.24 -21.27 -4.96
N PHE A 484 -9.71 -22.25 -5.75
CA PHE A 484 -9.03 -23.53 -5.84
C PHE A 484 -7.89 -23.53 -6.87
N ILE A 485 -8.11 -22.85 -8.01
CA ILE A 485 -7.10 -22.68 -9.06
C ILE A 485 -6.36 -21.35 -8.93
N GLU A 486 -5.25 -21.23 -9.63
CA GLU A 486 -4.57 -19.95 -9.80
C GLU A 486 -5.49 -18.91 -10.43
N TRP A 487 -5.24 -17.64 -10.11
CA TRP A 487 -5.95 -16.55 -10.78
C TRP A 487 -5.59 -16.50 -12.28
N ASP A 488 -6.60 -16.25 -13.10
CA ASP A 488 -6.52 -16.06 -14.55
C ASP A 488 -7.33 -14.80 -14.89
N GLU A 489 -6.67 -13.75 -15.41
CA GLU A 489 -7.29 -12.47 -15.75
C GLU A 489 -8.40 -12.58 -16.81
N LYS A 490 -8.46 -13.69 -17.54
CA LYS A 490 -9.46 -13.95 -18.60
C LYS A 490 -10.76 -14.52 -18.07
N LYS A 491 -10.83 -14.88 -16.80
CA LYS A 491 -11.97 -15.56 -16.19
C LYS A 491 -12.38 -14.87 -14.89
N PRO A 492 -13.66 -14.92 -14.53
CA PRO A 492 -14.08 -14.55 -13.19
C PRO A 492 -13.53 -15.54 -12.16
N LEU A 493 -13.53 -15.15 -10.89
CA LEU A 493 -13.31 -16.08 -9.80
C LEU A 493 -14.33 -17.21 -9.82
N ASP A 494 -13.95 -18.36 -9.27
CA ASP A 494 -14.80 -19.56 -9.20
C ASP A 494 -15.89 -19.42 -8.10
N TRP A 495 -16.77 -18.42 -8.23
CA TRP A 495 -17.85 -18.12 -7.27
C TRP A 495 -18.74 -19.31 -6.97
N MET A 496 -18.81 -20.30 -7.90
CA MET A 496 -19.50 -21.57 -7.69
C MET A 496 -18.98 -22.37 -6.48
N LEU A 497 -17.74 -22.15 -6.07
CA LEU A 497 -17.13 -22.79 -4.91
C LEU A 497 -17.90 -22.50 -3.62
N LEU A 498 -18.57 -21.36 -3.53
CA LEU A 498 -19.45 -21.03 -2.41
C LEU A 498 -20.68 -21.95 -2.32
N GLY A 499 -20.94 -22.78 -3.32
CA GLY A 499 -21.88 -23.91 -3.25
C GLY A 499 -21.42 -25.04 -2.33
N TYR A 500 -20.13 -25.11 -1.97
CA TYR A 500 -19.55 -26.16 -1.13
C TYR A 500 -19.31 -25.66 0.30
N ASP A 501 -19.56 -26.54 1.28
CA ASP A 501 -19.53 -26.18 2.71
C ASP A 501 -18.18 -25.57 3.14
N LYS A 502 -17.07 -26.21 2.80
CA LYS A 502 -15.73 -25.76 3.25
C LYS A 502 -15.36 -24.36 2.78
N HIS A 503 -15.76 -23.99 1.59
CA HIS A 503 -15.54 -22.66 1.04
C HIS A 503 -16.41 -21.60 1.73
N ARG A 504 -17.70 -21.90 2.00
CA ARG A 504 -18.59 -21.02 2.78
C ARG A 504 -18.13 -20.88 4.23
N GLU A 505 -17.68 -21.97 4.84
CA GLU A 505 -17.16 -22.02 6.20
C GLU A 505 -15.88 -21.17 6.34
N LEU A 506 -14.96 -21.28 5.36
CA LEU A 506 -13.78 -20.42 5.29
C LEU A 506 -14.15 -18.96 5.12
N GLN A 507 -15.04 -18.63 4.18
CA GLN A 507 -15.52 -17.26 3.98
C GLN A 507 -16.15 -16.68 5.25
N SER A 508 -16.96 -17.49 5.95
CA SER A 508 -17.56 -17.10 7.24
C SER A 508 -16.48 -16.82 8.30
N TYR A 509 -15.39 -17.61 8.30
CA TYR A 509 -14.26 -17.38 9.19
C TYR A 509 -13.54 -16.07 8.88
N VAL A 510 -13.20 -15.81 7.61
CA VAL A 510 -12.52 -14.59 7.19
C VAL A 510 -13.39 -13.36 7.47
N ARG A 511 -14.69 -13.42 7.21
CA ARG A 511 -15.64 -12.37 7.55
C ARG A 511 -15.61 -12.04 9.05
N ASP A 512 -15.82 -13.06 9.89
CA ASP A 512 -15.86 -12.89 11.35
C ASP A 512 -14.49 -12.40 11.87
N LEU A 513 -13.39 -12.84 11.25
CA LEU A 513 -12.03 -12.44 11.59
C LEU A 513 -11.74 -10.98 11.23
N ASN A 514 -12.21 -10.49 10.08
CA ASN A 514 -12.10 -9.08 9.68
C ASN A 514 -12.90 -8.17 10.63
N HIS A 515 -14.14 -8.54 10.97
CA HIS A 515 -14.95 -7.80 11.94
C HIS A 515 -14.28 -7.80 13.32
N PHE A 516 -13.78 -8.96 13.78
CA PHE A 516 -13.06 -9.08 15.03
C PHE A 516 -11.79 -8.21 15.06
N TYR A 517 -11.01 -8.17 13.96
CA TYR A 517 -9.85 -7.31 13.80
C TYR A 517 -10.23 -5.84 13.96
N ARG A 518 -11.23 -5.38 13.22
CA ARG A 518 -11.73 -3.99 13.27
C ARG A 518 -12.16 -3.57 14.68
N ASP A 519 -12.89 -4.45 15.36
CA ASP A 519 -13.51 -4.18 16.66
C ASP A 519 -12.57 -4.40 17.85
N THR A 520 -11.32 -4.85 17.59
CA THR A 520 -10.33 -5.17 18.61
C THR A 520 -9.09 -4.26 18.51
N PRO A 521 -9.08 -3.08 19.17
CA PRO A 521 -7.97 -2.12 19.08
C PRO A 521 -6.59 -2.70 19.39
N ALA A 522 -6.54 -3.72 20.23
CA ALA A 522 -5.29 -4.41 20.57
C ALA A 522 -4.58 -5.04 19.35
N LEU A 523 -5.28 -5.25 18.22
CA LEU A 523 -4.73 -5.87 17.01
C LEU A 523 -4.17 -4.86 16.00
N TRP A 524 -4.45 -3.55 16.18
CA TRP A 524 -4.07 -2.54 15.18
C TRP A 524 -3.66 -1.17 15.74
N GLN A 525 -4.05 -0.81 16.98
CA GLN A 525 -3.84 0.56 17.47
C GLN A 525 -2.37 0.85 17.82
N VAL A 526 -1.61 -0.16 18.26
CA VAL A 526 -0.18 -0.05 18.57
C VAL A 526 0.57 -1.10 17.75
N ASP A 527 0.51 -0.95 16.41
CA ASP A 527 0.99 -1.96 15.48
C ASP A 527 2.51 -1.88 15.24
N TYR A 528 3.09 -0.69 15.39
CA TYR A 528 4.48 -0.41 14.95
C TYR A 528 5.40 -0.10 16.14
N SER A 529 5.08 -0.68 17.31
CA SER A 529 5.86 -0.55 18.53
C SER A 529 5.83 -1.82 19.36
N TRP A 530 6.94 -2.12 20.05
CA TRP A 530 7.03 -3.20 21.05
C TRP A 530 6.04 -3.04 22.21
N GLU A 531 5.50 -1.86 22.44
CA GLU A 531 4.47 -1.62 23.43
C GLU A 531 3.17 -2.36 23.13
N GLY A 532 2.86 -2.59 21.85
CA GLY A 532 1.69 -3.32 21.37
C GLY A 532 1.86 -4.84 21.31
N PHE A 533 3.07 -5.37 21.57
CA PHE A 533 3.38 -6.78 21.39
C PHE A 533 4.24 -7.35 22.54
N GLN A 534 3.96 -8.59 22.93
CA GLN A 534 4.82 -9.32 23.89
C GLN A 534 4.75 -10.82 23.63
N TRP A 535 5.91 -11.46 23.46
CA TRP A 535 6.01 -12.91 23.43
C TRP A 535 5.63 -13.58 24.74
N ILE A 536 5.00 -14.74 24.65
CA ILE A 536 4.83 -15.70 25.75
C ILE A 536 5.61 -16.97 25.45
N VAL A 537 5.33 -17.58 24.29
CA VAL A 537 5.99 -18.81 23.80
C VAL A 537 6.49 -18.55 22.37
N PRO A 538 7.74 -18.10 22.22
CA PRO A 538 8.30 -17.86 20.89
C PRO A 538 8.96 -19.11 20.25
N ASP A 539 9.35 -20.10 21.05
CA ASP A 539 10.37 -21.09 20.69
C ASP A 539 9.97 -22.57 20.87
N ASP A 540 8.67 -22.85 21.04
CA ASP A 540 8.20 -24.26 21.10
C ASP A 540 8.15 -24.90 19.72
N SER A 541 9.32 -25.01 19.08
CA SER A 541 9.48 -25.58 17.76
C SER A 541 9.08 -27.06 17.71
N LYS A 542 9.31 -27.83 18.79
CA LYS A 542 9.00 -29.26 18.86
C LYS A 542 7.51 -29.53 18.69
N GLN A 543 6.68 -28.63 19.18
CA GLN A 543 5.23 -28.73 19.08
C GLN A 543 4.65 -27.85 17.97
N SER A 544 5.46 -27.00 17.33
CA SER A 544 5.07 -25.98 16.36
C SER A 544 3.99 -25.06 16.92
N VAL A 545 4.17 -24.62 18.17
CA VAL A 545 3.24 -23.72 18.88
C VAL A 545 3.95 -22.39 19.15
N ILE A 546 3.21 -21.30 18.94
CA ILE A 546 3.60 -19.97 19.39
C ILE A 546 2.48 -19.33 20.19
N ALA A 547 2.83 -18.46 21.14
CA ALA A 547 1.86 -17.65 21.87
C ALA A 547 2.42 -16.26 22.16
N PHE A 548 1.56 -15.25 22.03
CA PHE A 548 1.93 -13.84 22.27
C PHE A 548 0.73 -13.01 22.69
N LEU A 549 1.02 -11.83 23.20
CA LEU A 549 0.04 -10.82 23.58
C LEU A 549 0.04 -9.68 22.56
N ARG A 550 -1.14 -9.20 22.22
CA ARG A 550 -1.36 -7.91 21.56
C ARG A 550 -2.00 -6.96 22.58
N ARG A 551 -1.64 -5.67 22.51
CA ARG A 551 -2.08 -4.65 23.48
C ARG A 551 -2.49 -3.38 22.78
N ASP A 552 -3.60 -2.77 23.21
CA ASP A 552 -4.02 -1.44 22.77
C ASP A 552 -3.38 -0.32 23.64
N ALA A 553 -3.58 0.93 23.24
CA ALA A 553 -3.05 2.11 23.93
C ALA A 553 -3.60 2.28 25.37
N ALA A 554 -4.76 1.68 25.67
CA ALA A 554 -5.34 1.67 27.02
C ALA A 554 -4.81 0.52 27.89
N GLY A 555 -3.94 -0.34 27.33
CA GLY A 555 -3.38 -1.51 28.02
C GLY A 555 -4.29 -2.73 28.05
N LYS A 556 -5.43 -2.73 27.31
CA LYS A 556 -6.25 -3.93 27.14
C LYS A 556 -5.53 -4.91 26.23
N MET A 557 -5.54 -6.19 26.60
CA MET A 557 -4.76 -7.22 25.93
C MET A 557 -5.64 -8.33 25.34
N VAL A 558 -5.12 -8.91 24.27
CA VAL A 558 -5.58 -10.17 23.68
C VAL A 558 -4.43 -11.15 23.67
N LEU A 559 -4.66 -12.37 24.15
CA LEU A 559 -3.73 -13.48 24.06
C LEU A 559 -4.04 -14.28 22.79
N VAL A 560 -3.01 -14.51 21.98
CA VAL A 560 -3.07 -15.29 20.73
C VAL A 560 -2.23 -16.54 20.88
N VAL A 561 -2.78 -17.68 20.49
CA VAL A 561 -2.09 -18.98 20.53
C VAL A 561 -2.30 -19.68 19.20
N CYS A 562 -1.22 -20.05 18.50
CA CYS A 562 -1.26 -20.77 17.23
C CYS A 562 -0.64 -22.16 17.38
N ASN A 563 -1.35 -23.18 16.98
CA ASN A 563 -0.87 -24.55 16.83
C ASN A 563 -0.78 -24.89 15.33
N PHE A 564 0.42 -24.87 14.79
CA PHE A 564 0.70 -25.17 13.37
C PHE A 564 0.87 -26.67 13.09
N ASN A 565 0.51 -27.53 14.02
CA ASN A 565 0.67 -28.97 13.88
C ASN A 565 -0.72 -29.67 13.87
N PRO A 566 -0.95 -30.72 13.06
CA PRO A 566 -2.21 -31.47 13.05
C PRO A 566 -2.39 -32.39 14.26
N VAL A 567 -1.85 -32.01 15.42
CA VAL A 567 -1.94 -32.77 16.66
C VAL A 567 -2.68 -32.01 17.74
N LEU A 568 -3.69 -32.62 18.32
CA LEU A 568 -4.40 -32.10 19.48
C LEU A 568 -3.45 -32.03 20.69
N ARG A 569 -3.26 -30.84 21.27
CA ARG A 569 -2.42 -30.65 22.47
C ARG A 569 -3.34 -30.50 23.69
N LYS A 570 -3.50 -31.56 24.45
CA LYS A 570 -4.23 -31.51 25.73
C LYS A 570 -3.34 -30.93 26.81
N GLU A 571 -3.95 -30.16 27.72
CA GLU A 571 -3.28 -29.59 28.88
C GLU A 571 -1.99 -28.78 28.56
N TYR A 572 -1.99 -28.07 27.44
CA TYR A 572 -0.87 -27.21 27.06
C TYR A 572 -0.78 -26.03 28.04
N GLN A 573 0.32 -25.97 28.77
CA GLN A 573 0.52 -24.93 29.81
C GLN A 573 1.33 -23.78 29.27
N MET A 574 0.91 -22.54 29.61
CA MET A 574 1.65 -21.32 29.27
C MET A 574 1.48 -20.27 30.36
N GLY A 575 2.52 -19.43 30.52
CA GLY A 575 2.49 -18.27 31.40
C GLY A 575 1.52 -17.21 30.90
N VAL A 576 0.91 -16.47 31.82
CA VAL A 576 -0.01 -15.36 31.49
C VAL A 576 0.18 -14.19 32.44
N PRO A 577 -0.07 -12.92 31.98
CA PRO A 577 0.31 -11.73 32.75
C PRO A 577 -0.55 -11.49 34.01
N ASN A 578 -1.82 -11.83 33.96
CA ASN A 578 -2.76 -11.42 35.02
C ASN A 578 -3.49 -12.60 35.65
N PRO A 579 -3.74 -12.59 36.99
CA PRO A 579 -4.63 -13.54 37.59
C PRO A 579 -6.09 -13.27 37.16
N GLY A 580 -6.89 -14.31 37.03
CA GLY A 580 -8.29 -14.19 36.65
C GLY A 580 -8.74 -15.20 35.60
N SER A 581 -9.78 -14.84 34.85
CA SER A 581 -10.41 -15.72 33.88
C SER A 581 -10.06 -15.26 32.45
N TYR A 582 -9.57 -16.19 31.66
CA TYR A 582 -9.26 -16.03 30.24
C TYR A 582 -10.38 -16.68 29.44
N LYS A 583 -11.14 -15.88 28.69
CA LYS A 583 -12.26 -16.38 27.89
C LYS A 583 -11.82 -16.50 26.42
N GLU A 584 -12.04 -17.64 25.83
CA GLU A 584 -11.90 -17.81 24.38
C GLU A 584 -12.93 -16.93 23.66
N ILE A 585 -12.47 -16.06 22.77
CA ILE A 585 -13.30 -15.05 22.06
C ILE A 585 -13.36 -15.28 20.56
N LEU A 586 -12.35 -15.95 20.01
CA LEU A 586 -12.35 -16.45 18.63
C LEU A 586 -11.51 -17.74 18.57
N ASN A 587 -11.98 -18.71 17.79
CA ASN A 587 -11.31 -20.00 17.61
C ASN A 587 -11.49 -20.46 16.17
N SER A 588 -10.40 -20.64 15.43
CA SER A 588 -10.45 -21.10 14.04
C SER A 588 -10.94 -22.54 13.87
N ASP A 589 -10.98 -23.32 14.96
CA ASP A 589 -11.52 -24.71 14.99
C ASP A 589 -13.01 -24.79 15.37
N ASP A 590 -13.70 -23.63 15.47
CA ASP A 590 -15.15 -23.63 15.73
C ASP A 590 -15.90 -24.38 14.60
N LYS A 591 -16.94 -25.14 14.96
CA LYS A 591 -17.77 -25.88 14.00
C LYS A 591 -18.40 -25.00 12.92
N LYS A 592 -18.74 -23.75 13.25
CA LYS A 592 -19.29 -22.79 12.29
C LYS A 592 -18.32 -22.42 11.17
N TYR A 593 -17.03 -22.72 11.34
CA TYR A 593 -15.96 -22.53 10.36
C TYR A 593 -15.45 -23.85 9.77
N GLY A 594 -16.16 -24.95 10.02
CA GLY A 594 -15.79 -26.29 9.54
C GLY A 594 -14.69 -26.97 10.35
N GLY A 595 -14.42 -26.49 11.56
CA GLY A 595 -13.51 -27.14 12.52
C GLY A 595 -14.16 -28.27 13.29
N ALA A 596 -13.36 -28.97 14.12
CA ALA A 596 -13.83 -30.05 14.99
C ALA A 596 -14.64 -29.55 16.20
N GLY A 597 -14.51 -28.26 16.55
CA GLY A 597 -15.22 -27.64 17.66
C GLY A 597 -14.58 -27.88 19.02
N VAL A 598 -13.28 -28.10 19.07
CA VAL A 598 -12.55 -28.19 20.33
C VAL A 598 -12.44 -26.80 20.94
N THR A 599 -13.04 -26.58 22.11
CA THR A 599 -13.09 -25.26 22.75
C THR A 599 -12.61 -25.33 24.20
N ASN A 600 -12.09 -24.20 24.71
CA ASN A 600 -11.67 -24.02 26.09
C ASN A 600 -12.70 -23.25 26.93
N GLY A 601 -13.60 -22.53 26.29
CA GLY A 601 -14.58 -21.67 26.95
C GLY A 601 -13.89 -20.60 27.81
N THR A 602 -13.95 -20.75 29.14
CA THR A 602 -13.30 -19.85 30.11
C THR A 602 -12.35 -20.62 31.02
N VAL A 603 -11.08 -20.25 30.99
CA VAL A 603 -10.01 -20.89 31.76
C VAL A 603 -9.53 -19.94 32.86
N LYS A 604 -9.35 -20.46 34.09
CA LYS A 604 -8.83 -19.68 35.22
C LYS A 604 -7.30 -19.79 35.28
N ALA A 605 -6.63 -18.66 35.46
CA ALA A 605 -5.20 -18.63 35.79
C ALA A 605 -4.93 -19.26 37.14
N LYS A 606 -3.89 -20.08 37.19
CA LYS A 606 -3.34 -20.68 38.43
C LYS A 606 -2.05 -19.96 38.79
N LYS A 607 -1.78 -19.86 40.09
CA LYS A 607 -0.51 -19.33 40.58
C LYS A 607 0.62 -20.32 40.32
N GLY A 608 1.70 -19.87 39.80
CA GLY A 608 2.92 -20.65 39.51
C GLY A 608 3.71 -20.00 38.38
N PRO A 609 5.02 -19.81 38.52
CA PRO A 609 5.85 -19.11 37.54
C PRO A 609 5.99 -19.94 36.29
N MET A 610 5.77 -19.32 35.09
CA MET A 610 5.96 -19.92 33.81
C MET A 610 6.20 -18.83 32.75
N HIS A 611 7.15 -19.04 31.83
CA HIS A 611 7.50 -18.13 30.73
C HIS A 611 7.68 -16.66 31.17
N GLY A 612 8.25 -16.45 32.38
CA GLY A 612 8.48 -15.11 32.92
C GLY A 612 7.25 -14.45 33.59
N PHE A 613 6.13 -15.17 33.74
CA PHE A 613 4.92 -14.69 34.43
C PHE A 613 4.68 -15.48 35.73
N ASP A 614 4.03 -14.84 36.71
CA ASP A 614 3.69 -15.47 38.00
C ASP A 614 2.45 -16.37 37.94
N GLN A 615 1.73 -16.33 36.85
CA GLN A 615 0.50 -17.09 36.59
C GLN A 615 0.67 -17.94 35.33
N HIS A 616 -0.08 -19.05 35.27
CA HIS A 616 -0.20 -19.87 34.07
C HIS A 616 -1.63 -20.32 33.84
N ILE A 617 -1.95 -20.66 32.59
CA ILE A 617 -3.18 -21.34 32.20
C ILE A 617 -2.86 -22.67 31.52
N SER A 618 -3.85 -23.57 31.48
CA SER A 618 -3.79 -24.82 30.75
C SER A 618 -4.90 -24.82 29.71
N LEU A 619 -4.52 -25.03 28.43
CA LEU A 619 -5.44 -25.04 27.29
C LEU A 619 -5.40 -26.38 26.57
N THR A 620 -6.50 -26.71 25.92
CA THR A 620 -6.54 -27.71 24.86
C THR A 620 -6.37 -26.97 23.54
N LEU A 621 -5.28 -27.21 22.80
CA LEU A 621 -5.05 -26.58 21.50
C LEU A 621 -5.53 -27.53 20.41
N PRO A 622 -6.54 -27.14 19.62
CA PRO A 622 -6.98 -27.94 18.46
C PRO A 622 -5.85 -28.13 17.45
N PRO A 623 -5.90 -29.15 16.62
CA PRO A 623 -5.00 -29.30 15.49
C PRO A 623 -5.14 -28.12 14.53
N LEU A 624 -4.02 -27.63 13.95
CA LEU A 624 -4.02 -26.60 12.92
C LEU A 624 -5.01 -25.45 13.26
N SER A 625 -4.71 -24.70 14.32
CA SER A 625 -5.66 -23.72 14.86
C SER A 625 -4.99 -22.46 15.41
N THR A 626 -5.74 -21.36 15.38
CA THR A 626 -5.42 -20.11 16.07
C THR A 626 -6.55 -19.77 17.05
N LEU A 627 -6.19 -19.56 18.30
CA LEU A 627 -7.09 -19.18 19.39
C LEU A 627 -6.82 -17.74 19.83
N TYR A 628 -7.88 -17.00 20.08
CA TYR A 628 -7.81 -15.69 20.70
C TYR A 628 -8.53 -15.72 22.04
N LEU A 629 -7.87 -15.25 23.10
CA LEU A 629 -8.46 -15.19 24.44
C LEU A 629 -8.41 -13.76 24.98
N SER A 630 -9.48 -13.35 25.63
CA SER A 630 -9.48 -12.09 26.41
C SER A 630 -8.58 -12.23 27.61
N VAL A 631 -7.79 -11.21 27.89
CA VAL A 631 -6.92 -11.14 29.07
C VAL A 631 -7.62 -10.33 30.17
N PRO A 632 -7.75 -10.85 31.40
CA PRO A 632 -8.37 -10.09 32.49
C PRO A 632 -7.55 -8.83 32.81
N ALA A 633 -8.21 -7.76 33.24
CA ALA A 633 -7.52 -6.53 33.62
C ALA A 633 -6.56 -6.78 34.82
N ALA A 634 -5.44 -6.09 34.84
CA ALA A 634 -4.55 -6.10 35.99
C ALA A 634 -5.30 -5.63 37.24
N ARG A 635 -5.16 -6.35 38.34
CA ARG A 635 -5.71 -5.89 39.64
C ARG A 635 -5.00 -4.59 40.01
N LYS A 636 -5.75 -3.51 40.22
CA LYS A 636 -5.19 -2.31 40.85
C LYS A 636 -4.63 -2.73 42.22
N PRO A 637 -3.43 -2.28 42.59
CA PRO A 637 -2.93 -2.52 43.92
C PRO A 637 -3.99 -2.07 44.91
N ARG A 638 -4.43 -2.98 45.78
CA ARG A 638 -5.33 -2.62 46.87
C ARG A 638 -4.57 -1.63 47.74
N ALA A 639 -5.03 -0.37 47.81
CA ALA A 639 -4.46 0.61 48.70
C ALA A 639 -4.29 -0.06 50.05
N ALA A 640 -3.06 -0.10 50.57
CA ALA A 640 -2.79 -0.64 51.87
C ALA A 640 -3.73 0.05 52.85
N LYS A 641 -4.56 -0.73 53.56
CA LYS A 641 -5.34 -0.19 54.67
C LYS A 641 -4.31 0.42 55.61
N ALA A 642 -4.38 1.75 55.78
CA ALA A 642 -3.69 2.41 56.85
C ALA A 642 -4.13 1.71 58.17
N GLU A 643 -3.21 1.03 58.84
CA GLU A 643 -3.44 0.54 60.20
C GLU A 643 -3.69 1.76 61.08
N ASP A 644 -4.89 1.83 61.66
CA ASP A 644 -5.24 2.75 62.71
C ASP A 644 -4.27 2.55 63.89
N LYS A 645 -3.24 3.36 63.95
CA LYS A 645 -2.51 3.57 65.23
C LYS A 645 -3.32 4.53 66.05
N ALA A 646 -3.76 3.99 67.18
CA ALA A 646 -4.52 4.61 68.25
C ALA A 646 -3.99 6.01 68.63
N ALA A 647 -4.95 6.90 68.82
CA ALA A 647 -4.75 8.27 69.25
C ALA A 647 -4.08 8.36 70.60
N GLU A 648 -2.94 9.04 70.69
CA GLU A 648 -2.41 9.63 71.95
C GLU A 648 -2.68 11.12 71.90
N LYS A 649 -3.23 11.60 73.06
CA LYS A 649 -3.71 12.97 73.33
C LYS A 649 -2.60 14.01 73.29
N PRO A 650 -2.90 15.28 73.01
CA PRO A 650 -1.90 16.31 72.85
C PRO A 650 -1.52 16.98 74.15
N ALA A 651 -0.23 17.26 74.37
CA ALA A 651 0.29 18.17 75.33
C ALA A 651 0.52 19.57 74.75
N LYS A 652 0.13 20.60 75.51
CA LYS A 652 0.13 22.02 75.17
C LYS A 652 1.52 22.67 75.20
N PRO A 653 1.71 23.86 74.65
CA PRO A 653 2.98 24.33 74.07
C PRO A 653 3.80 25.24 75.06
N ALA A 654 5.09 25.33 74.80
CA ALA A 654 5.92 26.40 75.37
C ALA A 654 6.58 27.24 74.26
N ALA A 655 6.55 28.52 74.44
CA ALA A 655 6.85 29.58 73.54
C ALA A 655 8.32 30.06 73.47
N LYS A 656 8.66 30.75 72.37
CA LYS A 656 9.68 31.81 72.20
C LYS A 656 11.13 31.32 71.98
N LYS A 657 11.83 31.74 70.94
CA LYS A 657 12.21 33.13 70.55
C LYS A 657 12.78 33.21 69.17
N THR A 658 12.50 34.31 68.54
CA THR A 658 12.98 34.93 67.33
C THR A 658 14.49 35.10 67.26
N ALA A 659 15.06 34.98 66.04
CA ALA A 659 16.11 35.89 65.51
C ALA A 659 16.07 35.94 63.98
N LYS A 660 15.96 37.17 63.53
CA LYS A 660 16.13 37.66 62.20
C LYS A 660 17.64 37.65 61.78
N THR A 661 17.98 37.46 60.56
CA THR A 661 18.76 38.45 59.68
C THR A 661 19.07 37.87 58.33
N THR A 662 18.50 38.48 57.36
CA THR A 662 19.01 39.31 56.24
C THR A 662 19.87 38.70 55.14
N ALA A 663 19.35 38.95 53.97
CA ALA A 663 19.80 38.84 52.62
C ALA A 663 21.30 39.20 52.30
N LYS A 664 21.81 38.58 51.25
CA LYS A 664 22.37 39.36 50.11
C LYS A 664 22.73 38.49 48.91
N THR A 665 22.26 38.94 47.80
CA THR A 665 22.61 38.76 46.39
C THR A 665 24.10 38.64 46.10
N ALA A 666 24.49 37.85 45.11
CA ALA A 666 25.19 38.24 43.85
C ALA A 666 25.67 37.02 43.05
N ALA A 667 25.39 37.04 41.77
CA ALA A 667 26.15 36.40 40.67
C ALA A 667 27.22 37.43 40.22
N PRO A 668 28.06 37.19 39.19
CA PRO A 668 28.51 36.01 38.49
C PRO A 668 30.06 35.99 38.29
N ALA A 669 30.63 34.98 37.65
CA ALA A 669 31.63 35.13 36.57
C ALA A 669 32.40 33.84 36.28
N ALA A 670 32.68 33.69 35.02
CA ALA A 670 33.48 32.74 34.26
C ALA A 670 34.91 32.52 34.75
N ASP A 671 35.53 31.38 34.52
CA ASP A 671 36.61 31.26 33.52
C ASP A 671 37.20 29.83 33.42
N ALA A 672 37.52 29.46 32.23
CA ALA A 672 38.52 28.65 31.56
C ALA A 672 39.43 27.65 32.36
N GLY A 673 39.71 26.51 31.70
CA GLY A 673 40.98 25.81 31.91
C GLY A 673 40.96 24.33 31.53
N THR A 674 41.20 24.01 30.27
CA THR A 674 42.20 23.13 29.66
C THR A 674 42.44 21.70 30.19
N GLU A 675 42.47 20.78 29.18
CA GLU A 675 43.35 19.61 28.96
C GLU A 675 43.18 18.35 29.82
N ALA A 676 42.87 17.22 29.18
CA ALA A 676 43.84 16.25 28.63
C ALA A 676 43.17 14.98 28.15
N ALA A 677 43.51 14.54 26.96
CA ALA A 677 43.20 13.20 26.40
C ALA A 677 44.11 12.12 26.98
N PRO A 678 43.71 10.86 26.99
CA PRO A 678 44.66 9.76 26.81
C PRO A 678 44.29 8.77 25.68
N LYS A 679 45.28 8.61 24.89
CA LYS A 679 45.90 7.56 24.07
C LYS A 679 45.13 6.25 23.83
N ARG A 680 45.15 5.93 22.53
CA ARG A 680 44.93 4.63 21.85
C ARG A 680 45.78 3.45 22.41
N ARG A 681 45.16 2.28 22.42
CA ARG A 681 45.74 0.93 22.23
C ARG A 681 44.58 0.05 21.72
N GLY A 682 44.61 -0.80 20.71
CA GLY A 682 45.64 -1.56 20.04
C GLY A 682 44.91 -2.79 19.46
N ARG A 683 45.03 -3.02 18.18
CA ARG A 683 44.35 -4.06 17.37
C ARG A 683 45.06 -5.41 17.56
N PRO A 684 44.35 -6.53 17.67
CA PRO A 684 44.93 -7.85 17.39
C PRO A 684 44.53 -8.40 16.01
N PRO A 685 45.18 -9.46 15.50
CA PRO A 685 45.48 -9.63 14.08
C PRO A 685 44.51 -10.57 13.34
N LYS A 686 44.55 -10.49 12.01
CA LYS A 686 43.87 -11.33 11.04
C LYS A 686 44.29 -12.80 11.13
N ALA A 687 43.31 -13.69 11.08
CA ALA A 687 43.53 -15.10 10.73
C ALA A 687 43.21 -15.29 9.23
N LYS A 688 44.14 -15.96 8.53
CA LYS A 688 43.99 -16.42 7.14
C LYS A 688 43.08 -17.65 7.13
N THR A 689 42.22 -17.72 6.16
CA THR A 689 41.55 -18.98 5.78
C THR A 689 41.85 -19.27 4.33
N THR A 690 42.40 -20.46 4.10
CA THR A 690 42.63 -21.06 2.81
C THR A 690 41.49 -22.04 2.51
N VAL A 691 41.14 -22.12 1.24
CA VAL A 691 40.30 -23.00 0.42
C VAL A 691 38.83 -22.62 0.37
#